data_0a0749e9243945f8dde466bcf7fd82a4
#
_entry.id   0a0749e9243945f8dde466bcf7fd82a4
#
_cell.length_a   1.000
_cell.length_b   1.000
_cell.length_c   1.000
_cell.angle_alpha   90.00
_cell.angle_beta   90.00
_cell.angle_gamma   90.00
#
_symmetry.space_group_name_H-M   'P 1'
#
loop_
_entity.id
_entity.type
_entity.pdbx_description
1 polymer ?
#
loop_
_entity_poly.entity_id
_entity_poly.type
_entity_poly.pdbx_seq_one_letter_code
_entity_poly.pdbx_strand_id
1 'polypeptide(L)'
;MTINRFLVGGITFCAACMVSVTMSGETKSNAGSAYLLSQTKDMSRDFSDLSNTYFFADSLVSFNTADGTGIVEWKRQQLMPRQAFNANTYLHQPLKSLDFPDTAYPQNPRLSFTVVPVNARTLRIRVYTSPVTPKENDYESVMLAGQPVYDSSEWKISREGDDIYYISPYGSLEITGYPWRLVLRDASGKELTRTRVWSDNDSTQVKVAPFSFIKRGSDNSRSINPVWSISPGERIYGFGESATPLDKVGQQLNLFVTDPQGPETPDMYKPIPFFFSNRGYGMFMHTSAPVTADVGRSYIGANKLFMADEEMDLFVFFGNPKEILGEYTALSGRPEMPPLWSFGTWMSRISYFTEDEGREVARQLRANKIPSDVIHFDTGWFDVDWQCDYEFSPERFKNPAKMISDLKKEGFHISLWQLPYFVPGNKYFPELVEKGLAVKNGKGTLPYEDAVLDFTNPATVEWYQEKLGKLLSMGVGAIKVDFGEAAPIEAVYDNGSTGWYEHNIYPVRYNKAVADVTRKVNGENIIWARSAWSGSQRYPLHWGGDAASTDTGMEGTVRSGLSLGLSGFCFWSNDIGGFVTSTPEELYRRWLPMGFLTSHSRAHGAPPTEPWLYDNKEFTDYFRKCAQLKYALMPYIYTEAKECTETGLPMYRALLVEFPDDPGAWSVDDQYMFGSQMMVAPLFENVESRNVYLPGDADWIDYQSGKRYAPGWRDIKADGDLRCVILVRDGAVIPHAAVAQSTDRIDWDNIEWKHYGTPGVKKGKIFKPGMTEISVVDF
;
A
#
# COMPACT_ATOMS: atom_id res chain seq x y z
N MET A 1 0.32 -48.55 -34.04
CA MET A 1 -0.40 -47.50 -34.75
C MET A 1 -0.12 -46.17 -34.08
N THR A 2 0.41 -45.28 -34.80
CA THR A 2 1.07 -44.03 -34.54
C THR A 2 0.19 -43.05 -33.81
N ILE A 3 0.64 -42.51 -32.67
CA ILE A 3 0.12 -41.29 -32.12
C ILE A 3 1.24 -40.24 -32.19
N ASN A 4 0.98 -39.23 -32.97
CA ASN A 4 1.88 -38.15 -33.29
C ASN A 4 2.11 -37.23 -32.09
N ARG A 5 3.36 -36.87 -31.95
CA ARG A 5 3.89 -35.78 -31.13
C ARG A 5 3.38 -34.43 -31.64
N PHE A 6 2.71 -33.69 -30.80
CA PHE A 6 2.71 -32.24 -30.79
C PHE A 6 2.56 -31.79 -29.33
N LEU A 7 3.64 -31.51 -28.73
CA LEU A 7 3.74 -30.73 -27.48
C LEU A 7 5.20 -30.32 -27.37
N VAL A 8 5.39 -29.08 -27.16
CA VAL A 8 6.53 -28.41 -26.54
C VAL A 8 6.81 -27.10 -27.28
N GLY A 9 6.43 -26.05 -26.65
CA GLY A 9 6.80 -24.70 -27.03
C GLY A 9 5.95 -23.69 -26.26
N GLY A 10 6.10 -23.58 -24.94
CA GLY A 10 5.34 -22.56 -24.21
C GLY A 10 5.38 -22.61 -22.70
N ILE A 11 6.24 -23.41 -22.10
CA ILE A 11 6.35 -23.41 -20.62
C ILE A 11 7.84 -23.50 -20.29
N THR A 12 8.57 -22.43 -20.42
CA THR A 12 10.00 -22.45 -20.04
C THR A 12 10.51 -21.15 -19.41
N PHE A 13 9.67 -20.20 -19.00
CA PHE A 13 10.18 -18.96 -18.42
C PHE A 13 9.72 -18.66 -16.98
N CYS A 14 8.69 -19.32 -16.48
CA CYS A 14 8.37 -19.26 -15.04
C CYS A 14 9.11 -20.32 -14.21
N ALA A 15 9.77 -21.30 -14.86
CA ALA A 15 10.50 -22.38 -14.21
C ALA A 15 11.99 -22.07 -14.00
N ALA A 16 12.48 -20.93 -14.46
CA ALA A 16 13.88 -20.55 -14.24
C ALA A 16 14.17 -20.00 -12.83
N CYS A 17 13.13 -19.67 -12.05
CA CYS A 17 13.25 -19.48 -10.60
C CYS A 17 13.13 -20.77 -9.79
N MET A 18 12.77 -21.87 -10.43
CA MET A 18 12.77 -23.20 -9.84
C MET A 18 13.54 -24.15 -10.73
N VAL A 19 14.72 -24.56 -10.27
CA VAL A 19 15.50 -25.72 -10.75
C VAL A 19 16.69 -25.39 -11.64
N SER A 20 17.80 -25.18 -10.99
CA SER A 20 19.00 -25.92 -11.31
C SER A 20 19.50 -26.62 -10.03
N VAL A 21 18.83 -27.69 -9.67
CA VAL A 21 19.36 -28.64 -8.70
C VAL A 21 19.87 -29.84 -9.47
N THR A 22 21.13 -29.81 -9.85
CA THR A 22 21.87 -31.04 -10.16
C THR A 22 22.33 -31.66 -8.85
N MET A 23 21.77 -32.81 -8.53
CA MET A 23 22.13 -33.61 -7.36
C MET A 23 23.59 -34.00 -7.38
N SER A 24 24.35 -33.53 -6.42
CA SER A 24 25.51 -34.26 -5.90
C SER A 24 25.80 -33.78 -4.48
N GLY A 25 25.54 -34.65 -3.50
CA GLY A 25 26.14 -34.66 -2.16
C GLY A 25 25.73 -33.54 -1.23
N GLU A 26 24.86 -33.84 -0.27
CA GLU A 26 24.59 -33.10 0.98
C GLU A 26 24.61 -31.56 0.88
N THR A 27 23.78 -31.00 0.04
CA THR A 27 23.35 -29.60 0.18
C THR A 27 22.08 -29.59 1.01
N LYS A 28 22.17 -29.04 2.21
CA LYS A 28 20.98 -28.61 2.94
C LYS A 28 20.17 -27.75 1.96
N SER A 29 18.97 -28.19 1.64
CA SER A 29 18.14 -27.57 0.65
C SER A 29 17.88 -26.11 0.97
N ASN A 30 18.15 -25.21 0.03
CA ASN A 30 17.76 -23.79 0.05
C ASN A 30 16.25 -23.58 -0.11
N ALA A 31 15.44 -24.58 0.15
CA ALA A 31 13.98 -24.46 0.17
C ALA A 31 13.45 -23.43 1.18
N GLY A 32 14.31 -22.97 2.11
CA GLY A 32 13.92 -22.03 3.15
C GLY A 32 13.58 -20.63 2.62
N SER A 33 14.37 -20.06 1.70
CA SER A 33 14.18 -18.67 1.27
C SER A 33 12.93 -18.50 0.38
N ALA A 34 12.75 -19.37 -0.61
CA ALA A 34 11.57 -19.35 -1.46
C ALA A 34 10.27 -19.64 -0.68
N TYR A 35 10.35 -20.50 0.32
CA TYR A 35 9.23 -20.82 1.19
C TYR A 35 8.83 -19.65 2.10
N LEU A 36 9.79 -18.85 2.57
CA LEU A 36 9.54 -17.68 3.41
C LEU A 36 8.92 -16.50 2.66
N LEU A 37 9.19 -16.36 1.37
CA LEU A 37 8.60 -15.32 0.53
C LEU A 37 7.08 -15.45 0.36
N SER A 38 6.53 -16.66 0.55
CA SER A 38 5.12 -16.98 0.32
C SER A 38 4.29 -17.22 1.58
N GLN A 39 4.89 -17.13 2.78
CA GLN A 39 4.19 -17.43 4.04
C GLN A 39 3.77 -16.18 4.79
N THR A 40 2.48 -15.93 4.83
CA THR A 40 1.88 -14.95 5.74
C THR A 40 1.77 -15.48 7.16
N LYS A 41 1.68 -14.56 8.13
CA LYS A 41 1.46 -14.88 9.55
C LYS A 41 0.01 -14.62 9.92
N ASP A 42 -0.68 -15.68 10.36
CA ASP A 42 -2.05 -15.59 10.87
C ASP A 42 -2.01 -15.57 12.42
N MET A 43 -2.12 -14.35 12.97
CA MET A 43 -2.05 -14.12 14.42
C MET A 43 -3.33 -14.52 15.16
N SER A 44 -4.42 -14.78 14.46
CA SER A 44 -5.67 -15.23 15.07
C SER A 44 -5.55 -16.61 15.73
N ARG A 45 -4.60 -17.43 15.26
CA ARG A 45 -4.34 -18.77 15.78
C ARG A 45 -3.86 -18.76 17.22
N ASP A 46 -3.10 -17.77 17.63
CA ASP A 46 -2.62 -17.60 19.00
C ASP A 46 -3.80 -17.44 19.99
N PHE A 47 -4.89 -16.86 19.53
CA PHE A 47 -6.09 -16.66 20.34
C PHE A 47 -7.06 -17.87 20.35
N SER A 48 -6.62 -18.99 19.84
CA SER A 48 -7.28 -20.29 19.92
C SER A 48 -6.37 -21.41 20.49
N ASP A 49 -5.16 -21.09 20.90
CA ASP A 49 -4.19 -22.04 21.45
C ASP A 49 -4.48 -22.31 22.94
N LEU A 50 -4.64 -23.59 23.30
CA LEU A 50 -4.95 -24.05 24.65
C LEU A 50 -3.78 -23.87 25.63
N SER A 51 -2.55 -23.73 25.13
CA SER A 51 -1.36 -23.51 25.95
C SER A 51 -1.21 -22.08 26.43
N ASN A 52 -1.92 -21.13 25.83
CA ASN A 52 -1.84 -19.71 26.13
C ASN A 52 -2.71 -19.32 27.34
N THR A 53 -2.23 -18.33 28.08
CA THR A 53 -3.01 -17.69 29.14
C THR A 53 -3.69 -16.45 28.56
N TYR A 54 -5.00 -16.31 28.82
CA TYR A 54 -5.85 -15.24 28.32
C TYR A 54 -6.12 -14.21 29.43
N PHE A 55 -6.21 -12.94 29.04
CA PHE A 55 -6.54 -11.82 29.94
C PHE A 55 -7.62 -10.96 29.27
N PHE A 56 -8.77 -10.81 29.93
CA PHE A 56 -9.89 -10.02 29.45
C PHE A 56 -10.01 -8.70 30.21
N ALA A 57 -10.15 -7.60 29.49
CA ALA A 57 -10.42 -6.31 30.11
C ALA A 57 -11.71 -6.35 30.93
N ASP A 58 -11.66 -5.88 32.16
CA ASP A 58 -12.80 -5.99 33.12
C ASP A 58 -13.26 -4.63 33.63
N SER A 59 -12.46 -3.96 34.44
CA SER A 59 -12.87 -2.74 35.14
C SER A 59 -11.78 -1.66 35.17
N LEU A 60 -12.22 -0.42 35.13
CA LEU A 60 -11.38 0.75 35.38
C LEU A 60 -11.04 0.81 36.88
N VAL A 61 -9.76 0.79 37.20
CA VAL A 61 -9.28 0.92 38.59
C VAL A 61 -9.08 2.39 38.97
N SER A 62 -8.49 3.16 38.07
CA SER A 62 -8.25 4.58 38.24
C SER A 62 -8.05 5.27 36.90
N PHE A 63 -8.31 6.58 36.87
CA PHE A 63 -8.02 7.42 35.73
C PHE A 63 -7.68 8.85 36.19
N ASN A 64 -6.59 9.41 35.64
CA ASN A 64 -6.17 10.77 35.83
C ASN A 64 -6.51 11.60 34.57
N THR A 65 -7.49 12.49 34.67
CA THR A 65 -7.93 13.36 33.57
C THR A 65 -6.92 14.42 33.15
N ALA A 66 -5.91 14.70 33.99
CA ALA A 66 -4.91 15.72 33.69
C ALA A 66 -3.84 15.26 32.70
N ASP A 67 -3.49 13.98 32.72
CA ASP A 67 -2.47 13.38 31.85
C ASP A 67 -2.99 12.24 30.96
N GLY A 68 -4.28 11.89 31.10
CA GLY A 68 -4.91 10.83 30.32
C GLY A 68 -4.47 9.41 30.69
N THR A 69 -3.84 9.19 31.84
CA THR A 69 -3.35 7.87 32.28
C THR A 69 -4.41 7.14 33.11
N GLY A 70 -4.70 5.91 32.76
CA GLY A 70 -5.61 5.03 33.48
C GLY A 70 -4.99 3.67 33.81
N ILE A 71 -5.67 2.94 34.70
CA ILE A 71 -5.34 1.55 35.05
C ILE A 71 -6.59 0.68 34.88
N VAL A 72 -6.43 -0.39 34.11
CA VAL A 72 -7.46 -1.43 33.90
C VAL A 72 -7.09 -2.71 34.64
N GLU A 73 -8.05 -3.32 35.33
CA GLU A 73 -7.93 -4.67 35.86
C GLU A 73 -8.32 -5.66 34.76
N TRP A 74 -7.48 -6.69 34.57
CA TRP A 74 -7.66 -7.75 33.59
C TRP A 74 -7.98 -9.07 34.30
N LYS A 75 -9.06 -9.73 33.87
CA LYS A 75 -9.44 -11.05 34.40
C LYS A 75 -8.68 -12.15 33.68
N ARG A 76 -7.92 -12.89 34.43
CA ARG A 76 -7.16 -14.04 33.92
C ARG A 76 -8.08 -15.21 33.60
N GLN A 77 -7.93 -15.77 32.42
CA GLN A 77 -8.77 -16.85 31.86
C GLN A 77 -7.87 -17.95 31.29
N GLN A 78 -8.41 -19.14 31.15
CA GLN A 78 -7.84 -20.21 30.35
C GLN A 78 -8.86 -20.67 29.32
N LEU A 79 -8.39 -21.12 28.16
CA LEU A 79 -9.22 -21.72 27.15
C LEU A 79 -9.36 -23.22 27.46
N MET A 80 -10.59 -23.69 27.61
CA MET A 80 -10.87 -25.08 27.94
C MET A 80 -10.96 -25.93 26.66
N PRO A 81 -10.41 -27.16 26.68
CA PRO A 81 -10.58 -28.08 25.56
C PRO A 81 -12.04 -28.46 25.41
N ARG A 82 -12.41 -28.91 24.24
CA ARG A 82 -13.75 -29.44 23.93
C ARG A 82 -14.07 -30.59 24.84
N GLN A 83 -15.20 -30.48 25.58
CA GLN A 83 -15.58 -31.43 26.60
C GLN A 83 -16.53 -32.53 26.11
N ALA A 84 -17.31 -32.25 25.04
CA ALA A 84 -18.28 -33.20 24.51
C ALA A 84 -18.46 -33.03 23.00
N PHE A 85 -19.06 -34.03 22.35
CA PHE A 85 -19.25 -34.06 20.91
C PHE A 85 -19.97 -32.82 20.37
N ASN A 86 -21.01 -32.35 21.08
CA ASN A 86 -21.75 -31.15 20.69
C ASN A 86 -21.25 -29.85 21.34
N ALA A 87 -20.29 -29.91 22.26
CA ALA A 87 -19.66 -28.76 22.84
C ALA A 87 -18.56 -28.25 21.85
N ASN A 88 -19.00 -27.57 20.80
CA ASN A 88 -18.17 -27.13 19.70
C ASN A 88 -17.55 -25.77 19.93
N THR A 89 -17.67 -25.20 21.12
CA THR A 89 -17.08 -23.93 21.51
C THR A 89 -16.11 -24.11 22.64
N TYR A 90 -15.02 -23.35 22.56
CA TYR A 90 -14.08 -23.22 23.65
C TYR A 90 -14.73 -22.42 24.77
N LEU A 91 -14.69 -22.96 25.99
CA LEU A 91 -15.17 -22.27 27.18
C LEU A 91 -13.97 -21.58 27.84
N HIS A 92 -14.06 -20.28 28.00
CA HIS A 92 -13.12 -19.56 28.85
C HIS A 92 -13.56 -19.65 30.30
N GLN A 93 -12.65 -20.03 31.17
CA GLN A 93 -12.89 -20.14 32.60
C GLN A 93 -11.85 -19.37 33.41
N PRO A 94 -12.23 -18.76 34.54
CA PRO A 94 -11.27 -18.16 35.46
C PRO A 94 -10.23 -19.20 35.89
N LEU A 95 -8.96 -18.86 35.82
CA LEU A 95 -7.89 -19.68 36.34
C LEU A 95 -7.97 -19.75 37.86
N LYS A 96 -7.98 -20.99 38.42
CA LYS A 96 -7.89 -21.19 39.85
C LYS A 96 -6.42 -21.21 40.29
N SER A 97 -6.13 -20.63 41.45
CA SER A 97 -4.77 -20.55 41.99
C SER A 97 -4.10 -21.92 42.17
N LEU A 98 -4.88 -22.99 42.31
CA LEU A 98 -4.36 -24.36 42.45
C LEU A 98 -4.03 -25.03 41.10
N ASP A 99 -4.53 -24.49 39.99
CA ASP A 99 -4.34 -25.11 38.68
C ASP A 99 -3.11 -24.60 37.94
N PHE A 100 -2.43 -23.58 38.50
CA PHE A 100 -1.30 -22.93 37.82
C PHE A 100 -0.27 -22.42 38.84
N PRO A 101 1.01 -22.68 38.64
CA PRO A 101 2.07 -22.13 39.51
C PRO A 101 2.08 -20.61 39.41
N ASP A 102 2.54 -19.95 40.46
CA ASP A 102 2.76 -18.52 40.49
C ASP A 102 3.61 -18.09 39.30
N THR A 103 3.06 -17.15 38.52
CA THR A 103 3.73 -16.58 37.37
C THR A 103 4.16 -15.15 37.70
N ALA A 104 4.90 -14.51 36.79
CA ALA A 104 5.34 -13.14 36.95
C ALA A 104 4.16 -12.11 37.08
N TYR A 105 2.92 -12.55 36.94
CA TYR A 105 1.73 -11.73 37.10
C TYR A 105 0.89 -12.17 38.31
N PRO A 106 0.25 -11.22 38.99
CA PRO A 106 -0.89 -11.52 39.85
C PRO A 106 -2.00 -12.18 39.03
N GLN A 107 -2.91 -12.89 39.68
CA GLN A 107 -4.03 -13.59 39.02
C GLN A 107 -4.86 -12.66 38.12
N ASN A 108 -5.12 -11.44 38.60
CA ASN A 108 -5.78 -10.37 37.87
C ASN A 108 -4.84 -9.15 37.81
N PRO A 109 -4.05 -9.02 36.74
CA PRO A 109 -3.12 -7.91 36.66
C PRO A 109 -3.84 -6.57 36.47
N ARG A 110 -3.24 -5.50 37.02
CA ARG A 110 -3.66 -4.11 36.85
C ARG A 110 -2.62 -3.41 36.00
N LEU A 111 -3.00 -3.06 34.79
CA LEU A 111 -2.08 -2.56 33.76
C LEU A 111 -2.50 -1.17 33.30
N SER A 112 -1.54 -0.37 32.93
CA SER A 112 -1.78 1.02 32.50
C SER A 112 -2.31 1.09 31.06
N PHE A 113 -3.00 2.19 30.80
CA PHE A 113 -3.34 2.67 29.46
C PHE A 113 -3.29 4.19 29.43
N THR A 114 -3.19 4.77 28.23
CA THR A 114 -3.21 6.23 28.05
C THR A 114 -4.16 6.63 26.93
N VAL A 115 -4.77 7.79 27.08
CA VAL A 115 -5.58 8.45 26.04
C VAL A 115 -5.15 9.90 25.94
N VAL A 116 -4.60 10.28 24.79
CA VAL A 116 -4.05 11.62 24.57
C VAL A 116 -4.60 12.22 23.28
N PRO A 117 -5.21 13.42 23.30
CA PRO A 117 -5.56 14.15 22.09
C PRO A 117 -4.32 14.55 21.28
N VAL A 118 -4.34 14.27 19.97
CA VAL A 118 -3.30 14.72 19.03
C VAL A 118 -3.70 16.06 18.42
N ASN A 119 -4.96 16.16 18.00
CA ASN A 119 -5.60 17.40 17.54
C ASN A 119 -7.11 17.26 17.69
N ALA A 120 -7.90 18.20 17.17
CA ALA A 120 -9.36 18.22 17.33
C ALA A 120 -10.09 16.98 16.81
N ARG A 121 -9.51 16.23 15.84
CA ARG A 121 -10.08 15.05 15.18
C ARG A 121 -9.42 13.75 15.56
N THR A 122 -8.27 13.77 16.24
CA THR A 122 -7.41 12.62 16.43
C THR A 122 -7.08 12.38 17.89
N LEU A 123 -7.32 11.14 18.36
CA LEU A 123 -6.90 10.63 19.66
C LEU A 123 -5.85 9.53 19.46
N ARG A 124 -4.85 9.46 20.37
CA ARG A 124 -3.95 8.32 20.53
C ARG A 124 -4.34 7.54 21.79
N ILE A 125 -4.56 6.24 21.64
CA ILE A 125 -4.92 5.31 22.73
C ILE A 125 -3.84 4.24 22.79
N ARG A 126 -3.15 4.12 23.95
CA ARG A 126 -2.16 3.04 24.16
C ARG A 126 -2.64 2.18 25.31
N VAL A 127 -2.59 0.86 25.15
CA VAL A 127 -2.95 -0.12 26.19
C VAL A 127 -1.81 -1.12 26.32
N TYR A 128 -1.28 -1.23 27.54
CA TYR A 128 -0.11 -2.05 27.81
C TYR A 128 -0.50 -3.43 28.35
N THR A 129 0.21 -4.45 27.93
CA THR A 129 0.01 -5.84 28.39
C THR A 129 1.00 -6.23 29.51
N SER A 130 1.90 -5.32 29.87
CA SER A 130 2.96 -5.49 30.87
C SER A 130 2.95 -4.34 31.88
N PRO A 131 3.36 -4.56 33.15
CA PRO A 131 3.57 -3.48 34.09
C PRO A 131 4.77 -2.57 33.75
N VAL A 132 5.63 -3.02 32.82
CA VAL A 132 6.74 -2.22 32.30
C VAL A 132 6.28 -1.58 31.00
N THR A 133 6.26 -0.24 30.94
CA THR A 133 6.00 0.49 29.69
C THR A 133 7.11 0.14 28.69
N PRO A 134 6.79 -0.36 27.50
CA PRO A 134 7.78 -0.59 26.45
C PRO A 134 8.56 0.69 26.17
N LYS A 135 9.85 0.56 25.85
CA LYS A 135 10.62 1.70 25.35
C LYS A 135 10.09 2.03 23.94
N GLU A 136 10.05 3.33 23.63
CA GLU A 136 9.84 3.72 22.23
C GLU A 136 10.93 3.08 21.37
N ASN A 137 10.51 2.30 20.39
CA ASN A 137 11.40 1.63 19.48
C ASN A 137 11.62 2.51 18.24
N ASP A 138 12.79 2.39 17.62
CA ASP A 138 13.15 3.14 16.43
C ASP A 138 12.17 2.88 15.27
N TYR A 139 11.61 1.67 15.15
CA TYR A 139 10.62 1.33 14.13
C TYR A 139 9.35 2.17 14.20
N GLU A 140 8.91 2.56 15.40
CA GLU A 140 7.72 3.41 15.56
C GLU A 140 7.95 4.79 14.97
N SER A 141 9.12 5.38 15.18
CA SER A 141 9.46 6.70 14.64
C SER A 141 9.56 6.70 13.11
N VAL A 142 9.94 5.56 12.51
CA VAL A 142 10.04 5.40 11.04
C VAL A 142 8.66 5.43 10.36
N MET A 143 7.61 4.96 11.02
CA MET A 143 6.24 4.97 10.50
C MET A 143 5.62 6.37 10.47
N LEU A 144 6.08 7.29 11.31
CA LEU A 144 5.56 8.65 11.42
C LEU A 144 6.45 9.66 10.69
N ALA A 145 5.88 10.75 10.23
CA ALA A 145 6.62 11.86 9.59
C ALA A 145 7.43 12.69 10.61
N GLY A 146 7.12 12.56 11.88
CA GLY A 146 7.77 13.21 13.01
C GLY A 146 7.06 12.87 14.30
N GLN A 147 7.57 13.35 15.43
CA GLN A 147 6.89 13.16 16.70
C GLN A 147 5.54 13.87 16.68
N PRO A 148 4.43 13.20 17.06
CA PRO A 148 3.14 13.85 17.14
C PRO A 148 3.16 15.04 18.11
N VAL A 149 2.59 16.15 17.68
CA VAL A 149 2.34 17.29 18.58
C VAL A 149 0.98 17.05 19.22
N TYR A 150 0.93 17.05 20.54
CA TYR A 150 -0.30 16.78 21.29
C TYR A 150 -1.00 18.09 21.63
N ASP A 151 -2.24 18.26 21.18
CA ASP A 151 -3.08 19.42 21.45
C ASP A 151 -4.47 19.00 21.91
N SER A 152 -4.79 19.32 23.16
CA SER A 152 -6.08 19.05 23.78
C SER A 152 -7.02 20.25 23.80
N SER A 153 -6.67 21.38 23.17
CA SER A 153 -7.40 22.64 23.28
C SER A 153 -8.87 22.56 22.83
N GLU A 154 -9.16 21.72 21.85
CA GLU A 154 -10.51 21.47 21.31
C GLU A 154 -11.27 20.35 22.04
N TRP A 155 -10.64 19.70 23.03
CA TRP A 155 -11.25 18.58 23.75
C TRP A 155 -11.71 18.98 25.13
N LYS A 156 -12.99 18.75 25.42
CA LYS A 156 -13.53 18.81 26.76
C LYS A 156 -13.42 17.46 27.44
N ILE A 157 -12.60 17.35 28.47
CA ILE A 157 -12.41 16.13 29.24
C ILE A 157 -13.22 16.26 30.54
N SER A 158 -14.09 15.28 30.84
CA SER A 158 -14.92 15.25 32.04
C SER A 158 -15.05 13.84 32.60
N ARG A 159 -15.46 13.77 33.86
CA ARG A 159 -15.74 12.51 34.55
C ARG A 159 -17.14 12.55 35.16
N GLU A 160 -17.91 11.49 34.95
CA GLU A 160 -19.22 11.31 35.56
C GLU A 160 -19.27 9.91 36.22
N GLY A 161 -19.20 9.88 37.55
CA GLY A 161 -19.02 8.62 38.28
C GLY A 161 -17.67 7.97 37.95
N ASP A 162 -17.71 6.76 37.41
CA ASP A 162 -16.52 6.03 36.96
C ASP A 162 -16.24 6.18 35.47
N ASP A 163 -17.15 6.83 34.74
CA ASP A 163 -17.03 7.01 33.28
C ASP A 163 -16.30 8.32 32.96
N ILE A 164 -15.46 8.25 31.90
CA ILE A 164 -14.64 9.37 31.42
C ILE A 164 -15.06 9.72 30.00
N TYR A 165 -15.19 11.03 29.73
CA TYR A 165 -15.61 11.55 28.43
C TYR A 165 -14.55 12.48 27.87
N TYR A 166 -14.16 12.23 26.63
CA TYR A 166 -13.39 13.11 25.75
C TYR A 166 -14.33 13.59 24.65
N ILE A 167 -14.65 14.87 24.58
CA ILE A 167 -15.62 15.44 23.63
C ILE A 167 -14.96 16.55 22.83
N SER A 168 -14.97 16.44 21.50
CA SER A 168 -14.55 17.48 20.56
C SER A 168 -15.72 17.87 19.63
N PRO A 169 -15.55 18.91 18.78
CA PRO A 169 -16.55 19.26 17.76
C PRO A 169 -16.83 18.16 16.72
N TYR A 170 -15.94 17.17 16.60
CA TYR A 170 -15.98 16.16 15.53
C TYR A 170 -16.38 14.78 16.01
N GLY A 171 -16.31 14.52 17.30
CA GLY A 171 -16.66 13.24 17.87
C GLY A 171 -16.25 13.13 19.33
N SER A 172 -16.50 11.95 19.91
CA SER A 172 -16.16 11.73 21.32
C SER A 172 -15.70 10.29 21.58
N LEU A 173 -14.91 10.14 22.63
CA LEU A 173 -14.56 8.87 23.25
C LEU A 173 -15.15 8.85 24.67
N GLU A 174 -15.94 7.82 24.95
CA GLU A 174 -16.40 7.46 26.30
C GLU A 174 -15.61 6.24 26.78
N ILE A 175 -15.05 6.31 27.97
CA ILE A 175 -14.37 5.20 28.65
C ILE A 175 -15.27 4.82 29.83
N THR A 176 -15.98 3.68 29.72
CA THR A 176 -16.84 3.22 30.80
C THR A 176 -16.02 2.56 31.91
N GLY A 177 -16.43 2.75 33.16
CA GLY A 177 -15.73 2.21 34.33
C GLY A 177 -15.93 0.70 34.51
N TYR A 178 -17.18 0.22 34.38
CA TYR A 178 -17.51 -1.19 34.49
C TYR A 178 -18.76 -1.56 33.66
N PRO A 179 -18.68 -2.56 32.76
CA PRO A 179 -17.44 -3.17 32.31
C PRO A 179 -16.56 -2.12 31.58
N TRP A 180 -15.23 -2.24 31.67
CA TRP A 180 -14.35 -1.33 30.99
C TRP A 180 -14.52 -1.44 29.47
N ARG A 181 -14.79 -0.30 28.82
CA ARG A 181 -15.12 -0.23 27.41
C ARG A 181 -14.70 1.11 26.82
N LEU A 182 -14.28 1.12 25.59
CA LEU A 182 -14.05 2.32 24.77
C LEU A 182 -15.23 2.44 23.79
N VAL A 183 -15.93 3.59 23.80
CA VAL A 183 -17.06 3.86 22.90
C VAL A 183 -16.76 5.11 22.09
N LEU A 184 -16.76 4.99 20.75
CA LEU A 184 -16.62 6.12 19.84
C LEU A 184 -18.00 6.60 19.40
N ARG A 185 -18.21 7.94 19.43
CA ARG A 185 -19.45 8.58 18.97
C ARG A 185 -19.13 9.72 18.00
N ASP A 186 -20.05 9.99 17.09
CA ASP A 186 -19.97 11.17 16.23
C ASP A 186 -20.32 12.46 17.00
N ALA A 187 -20.22 13.60 16.31
CA ALA A 187 -20.55 14.90 16.89
C ALA A 187 -22.01 15.04 17.35
N SER A 188 -22.93 14.21 16.86
CA SER A 188 -24.32 14.16 17.30
C SER A 188 -24.56 13.28 18.53
N GLY A 189 -23.52 12.56 18.98
CA GLY A 189 -23.60 11.59 20.08
C GLY A 189 -24.02 10.19 19.65
N LYS A 190 -24.22 9.91 18.36
CA LYS A 190 -24.53 8.57 17.83
C LYS A 190 -23.31 7.67 17.95
N GLU A 191 -23.49 6.48 18.50
CA GLU A 191 -22.43 5.49 18.60
C GLU A 191 -21.94 5.04 17.20
N LEU A 192 -20.64 5.14 16.98
CA LEU A 192 -19.96 4.69 15.77
C LEU A 192 -19.51 3.24 15.91
N THR A 193 -18.74 2.96 16.96
CA THR A 193 -18.26 1.64 17.33
C THR A 193 -17.90 1.61 18.81
N ARG A 194 -17.72 0.40 19.35
CA ARG A 194 -17.26 0.21 20.74
C ARG A 194 -16.47 -1.07 20.88
N THR A 195 -15.59 -1.14 21.86
CA THR A 195 -14.94 -2.40 22.21
C THR A 195 -15.93 -3.37 22.85
N ARG A 196 -15.78 -4.65 22.54
CA ARG A 196 -16.62 -5.70 23.10
C ARG A 196 -16.15 -6.09 24.50
N VAL A 197 -17.13 -6.41 25.35
CA VAL A 197 -16.93 -6.84 26.73
C VAL A 197 -17.51 -8.24 26.95
N TRP A 198 -17.20 -8.85 28.10
CA TRP A 198 -17.64 -10.21 28.41
C TRP A 198 -19.15 -10.37 28.32
N SER A 199 -19.92 -9.44 28.85
CA SER A 199 -21.38 -9.48 28.87
C SER A 199 -22.06 -9.34 27.50
N ASP A 200 -21.30 -9.02 26.45
CA ASP A 200 -21.81 -9.07 25.06
C ASP A 200 -22.00 -10.50 24.54
N ASN A 201 -21.58 -11.52 25.32
CA ASN A 201 -21.71 -12.92 25.00
C ASN A 201 -22.76 -13.61 25.87
N ASP A 202 -23.25 -14.78 25.41
CA ASP A 202 -24.06 -15.66 26.22
C ASP A 202 -23.24 -16.13 27.44
N SER A 203 -23.91 -16.25 28.58
CA SER A 203 -23.30 -16.62 29.87
C SER A 203 -22.59 -17.98 29.88
N THR A 204 -22.88 -18.85 28.92
CA THR A 204 -22.32 -20.20 28.86
C THR A 204 -21.24 -20.39 27.79
N GLN A 205 -21.18 -19.52 26.82
CA GLN A 205 -20.26 -19.66 25.68
C GLN A 205 -19.73 -18.30 25.22
N VAL A 206 -18.41 -18.17 25.17
CA VAL A 206 -17.77 -17.01 24.56
C VAL A 206 -17.62 -17.27 23.08
N LYS A 207 -18.49 -16.69 22.26
CA LYS A 207 -18.42 -16.76 20.79
C LYS A 207 -17.32 -15.85 20.23
N VAL A 208 -17.13 -14.71 20.87
CA VAL A 208 -16.08 -13.73 20.55
C VAL A 208 -15.45 -13.32 21.85
N ALA A 209 -14.13 -13.52 21.97
CA ALA A 209 -13.39 -12.95 23.10
C ALA A 209 -13.61 -11.44 23.16
N PRO A 210 -13.77 -10.86 24.35
CA PRO A 210 -13.79 -9.40 24.49
C PRO A 210 -12.42 -8.79 24.18
N PHE A 211 -12.28 -7.50 24.40
CA PHE A 211 -10.94 -6.88 24.36
C PHE A 211 -10.01 -7.65 25.29
N SER A 212 -8.96 -8.22 24.71
CA SER A 212 -8.13 -9.23 25.38
C SER A 212 -6.67 -9.15 24.94
N PHE A 213 -5.81 -9.70 25.77
CA PHE A 213 -4.46 -10.08 25.35
C PHE A 213 -4.16 -11.51 25.80
N ILE A 214 -3.15 -12.10 25.20
CA ILE A 214 -2.62 -13.40 25.58
C ILE A 214 -1.17 -13.30 26.01
N LYS A 215 -0.75 -14.25 26.84
CA LYS A 215 0.64 -14.61 27.09
C LYS A 215 0.87 -16.00 26.53
N ARG A 216 1.79 -16.12 25.56
CA ARG A 216 2.10 -17.43 24.94
C ARG A 216 2.78 -18.36 25.92
N GLY A 217 2.36 -19.62 25.90
CA GLY A 217 2.99 -20.67 26.70
C GLY A 217 4.35 -21.07 26.18
N SER A 218 4.66 -20.81 24.90
CA SER A 218 5.90 -21.22 24.23
C SER A 218 7.13 -20.36 24.60
N ASP A 219 6.95 -19.03 24.63
CA ASP A 219 8.06 -18.07 24.74
C ASP A 219 7.80 -16.91 25.71
N ASN A 220 6.63 -16.89 26.34
CA ASN A 220 6.15 -15.84 27.22
C ASN A 220 5.92 -14.46 26.55
N SER A 221 6.03 -14.33 25.25
CA SER A 221 5.65 -13.12 24.52
C SER A 221 4.14 -12.90 24.57
N ARG A 222 3.68 -11.72 24.21
CA ARG A 222 2.27 -11.34 24.27
C ARG A 222 1.74 -10.93 22.91
N SER A 223 0.43 -11.02 22.76
CA SER A 223 -0.33 -10.42 21.67
C SER A 223 -1.60 -9.81 22.20
N ILE A 224 -2.02 -8.70 21.64
CA ILE A 224 -3.21 -7.97 22.06
C ILE A 224 -4.28 -8.00 20.94
N ASN A 225 -5.55 -8.09 21.33
CA ASN A 225 -6.67 -8.13 20.42
C ASN A 225 -7.76 -7.16 20.88
N PRO A 226 -7.72 -5.91 20.45
CA PRO A 226 -8.86 -5.01 20.56
C PRO A 226 -9.97 -5.52 19.62
N VAL A 227 -11.14 -5.79 20.17
CA VAL A 227 -12.31 -6.29 19.45
C VAL A 227 -13.35 -5.20 19.39
N TRP A 228 -13.57 -4.64 18.20
CA TRP A 228 -14.53 -3.57 17.96
C TRP A 228 -15.85 -4.13 17.40
N SER A 229 -16.97 -3.52 17.73
CA SER A 229 -18.26 -3.91 17.17
C SER A 229 -18.41 -3.39 15.73
N ILE A 230 -19.00 -4.23 14.86
CA ILE A 230 -19.46 -3.85 13.53
C ILE A 230 -20.98 -3.70 13.59
N SER A 231 -21.49 -2.55 13.17
CA SER A 231 -22.93 -2.27 13.11
C SER A 231 -23.55 -2.83 11.82
N PRO A 232 -24.87 -3.14 11.81
CA PRO A 232 -25.55 -3.52 10.56
C PRO A 232 -25.39 -2.43 9.47
N GLY A 233 -24.98 -2.84 8.26
CA GLY A 233 -24.75 -1.95 7.13
C GLY A 233 -23.43 -1.16 7.19
N GLU A 234 -22.62 -1.39 8.19
CA GLU A 234 -21.27 -0.82 8.24
C GLU A 234 -20.38 -1.44 7.18
N ARG A 235 -19.53 -0.61 6.58
CA ARG A 235 -18.52 -0.97 5.60
C ARG A 235 -17.15 -0.47 6.06
N ILE A 236 -16.13 -1.26 5.84
CA ILE A 236 -14.76 -0.97 6.29
C ILE A 236 -13.80 -1.06 5.10
N TYR A 237 -12.91 -0.08 4.96
CA TYR A 237 -11.99 0.11 3.85
C TYR A 237 -10.58 0.34 4.35
N GLY A 238 -9.58 0.07 3.48
CA GLY A 238 -8.16 0.26 3.80
C GLY A 238 -7.41 -1.05 3.88
N PHE A 239 -6.49 -1.19 4.83
CA PHE A 239 -5.59 -2.31 5.10
C PHE A 239 -4.54 -2.57 4.02
N GLY A 240 -4.28 -1.63 3.10
CA GLY A 240 -3.23 -1.72 2.10
C GLY A 240 -3.73 -2.12 0.72
N GLU A 241 -2.79 -2.54 -0.13
CA GLU A 241 -3.05 -2.91 -1.52
C GLU A 241 -3.59 -4.34 -1.62
N SER A 242 -4.86 -4.47 -1.96
CA SER A 242 -5.53 -5.76 -2.05
C SER A 242 -6.49 -5.81 -3.24
N ALA A 243 -6.42 -6.87 -4.04
CA ALA A 243 -7.34 -7.12 -5.16
C ALA A 243 -8.71 -7.68 -4.73
N THR A 244 -8.87 -8.03 -3.46
CA THR A 244 -10.18 -8.44 -2.91
C THR A 244 -11.15 -7.25 -2.91
N PRO A 245 -12.48 -7.46 -2.76
CA PRO A 245 -13.45 -6.37 -2.70
C PRO A 245 -13.01 -5.25 -1.75
N LEU A 246 -13.26 -3.99 -2.12
CA LEU A 246 -12.83 -2.82 -1.33
C LEU A 246 -13.44 -2.81 0.06
N ASP A 247 -14.72 -3.19 0.19
CA ASP A 247 -15.34 -3.42 1.48
C ASP A 247 -14.76 -4.68 2.13
N LYS A 248 -14.09 -4.52 3.26
CA LYS A 248 -13.40 -5.60 3.96
C LYS A 248 -14.30 -6.36 4.93
N VAL A 249 -15.56 -5.95 5.12
CA VAL A 249 -16.51 -6.69 5.96
C VAL A 249 -16.76 -8.08 5.38
N GLY A 250 -16.58 -9.09 6.20
CA GLY A 250 -16.63 -10.51 5.82
C GLY A 250 -15.27 -11.11 5.43
N GLN A 251 -14.20 -10.33 5.45
CA GLN A 251 -12.86 -10.77 5.09
C GLN A 251 -11.95 -10.95 6.32
N GLN A 252 -10.90 -11.74 6.15
CA GLN A 252 -9.76 -11.80 7.05
C GLN A 252 -8.50 -11.42 6.25
N LEU A 253 -7.72 -10.51 6.79
CA LEU A 253 -6.53 -9.97 6.16
C LEU A 253 -5.34 -10.21 7.07
N ASN A 254 -4.26 -10.76 6.53
CA ASN A 254 -3.00 -10.90 7.23
C ASN A 254 -2.10 -9.75 6.81
N LEU A 255 -1.90 -8.79 7.70
CA LEU A 255 -1.01 -7.65 7.46
C LEU A 255 0.43 -8.10 7.73
N PHE A 256 1.01 -8.64 6.69
CA PHE A 256 2.36 -9.20 6.68
C PHE A 256 2.91 -9.01 5.27
N VAL A 257 3.99 -8.27 5.15
CA VAL A 257 4.61 -7.97 3.85
C VAL A 257 5.12 -9.27 3.23
N THR A 258 4.61 -9.64 2.07
CA THR A 258 5.02 -10.86 1.37
C THR A 258 4.98 -10.66 -0.14
N ASP A 259 5.67 -11.52 -0.88
CA ASP A 259 5.57 -11.57 -2.34
C ASP A 259 4.46 -12.56 -2.75
N PRO A 260 3.27 -12.08 -3.13
CA PRO A 260 2.17 -12.94 -3.56
C PRO A 260 2.36 -13.46 -4.99
N GLN A 261 3.39 -13.02 -5.70
CA GLN A 261 3.61 -13.30 -7.13
C GLN A 261 2.43 -12.86 -8.02
N GLY A 262 1.81 -11.73 -7.66
CA GLY A 262 0.67 -11.11 -8.33
C GLY A 262 -0.39 -10.62 -7.35
N PRO A 263 -1.20 -9.62 -7.74
CA PRO A 263 -2.20 -9.04 -6.84
C PRO A 263 -3.47 -9.90 -6.70
N GLU A 264 -3.61 -11.02 -7.42
CA GLU A 264 -4.83 -11.81 -7.50
C GLU A 264 -5.12 -12.67 -6.26
N THR A 265 -4.24 -12.64 -5.26
CA THR A 265 -4.38 -13.36 -3.99
C THR A 265 -4.73 -12.40 -2.84
N PRO A 266 -5.17 -12.90 -1.67
CA PRO A 266 -5.37 -12.06 -0.49
C PRO A 266 -4.06 -11.60 0.17
N ASP A 267 -2.91 -12.13 -0.23
CA ASP A 267 -1.60 -11.73 0.24
C ASP A 267 -1.17 -10.40 -0.40
N MET A 268 -0.31 -9.64 0.26
CA MET A 268 -0.05 -8.26 -0.14
C MET A 268 1.43 -7.90 -0.13
N TYR A 269 1.90 -7.27 -1.21
CA TYR A 269 3.18 -6.54 -1.21
C TYR A 269 3.18 -5.35 -0.24
N LYS A 270 2.02 -4.72 -0.07
CA LYS A 270 1.84 -3.45 0.66
C LYS A 270 0.65 -3.51 1.62
N PRO A 271 0.69 -4.38 2.66
CA PRO A 271 -0.29 -4.28 3.73
C PRO A 271 -0.04 -3.02 4.55
N ILE A 272 -1.11 -2.32 4.93
CA ILE A 272 -1.02 -1.08 5.70
C ILE A 272 -1.94 -1.19 6.93
N PRO A 273 -1.44 -0.98 8.15
CA PRO A 273 -2.22 -1.15 9.38
C PRO A 273 -3.15 0.05 9.65
N PHE A 274 -3.91 0.45 8.63
CA PHE A 274 -4.86 1.56 8.68
C PHE A 274 -6.15 1.18 7.98
N PHE A 275 -7.28 1.55 8.57
CA PHE A 275 -8.61 1.38 7.98
C PHE A 275 -9.56 2.50 8.43
N PHE A 276 -10.68 2.63 7.72
CA PHE A 276 -11.77 3.51 8.12
C PHE A 276 -13.14 2.92 7.77
N SER A 277 -14.16 3.44 8.44
CA SER A 277 -15.55 3.02 8.32
C SER A 277 -16.41 4.08 7.65
N ASN A 278 -17.43 3.65 6.89
CA ASN A 278 -18.49 4.53 6.38
C ASN A 278 -19.32 5.21 7.49
N ARG A 279 -19.06 4.89 8.75
CA ARG A 279 -19.72 5.52 9.90
C ARG A 279 -19.00 6.77 10.39
N GLY A 280 -17.86 7.15 9.80
CA GLY A 280 -17.16 8.39 10.13
C GLY A 280 -16.07 8.24 11.19
N TYR A 281 -15.42 7.10 11.27
CA TYR A 281 -14.21 6.90 12.06
C TYR A 281 -13.15 6.14 11.26
N GLY A 282 -11.89 6.36 11.61
CA GLY A 282 -10.74 5.60 11.12
C GLY A 282 -9.81 5.22 12.25
N MET A 283 -8.99 4.19 12.01
CA MET A 283 -8.01 3.70 12.98
C MET A 283 -6.69 3.38 12.29
N PHE A 284 -5.60 3.83 12.89
CA PHE A 284 -4.24 3.48 12.50
C PHE A 284 -3.58 2.71 13.64
N MET A 285 -3.27 1.44 13.40
CA MET A 285 -2.51 0.59 14.31
C MET A 285 -1.03 0.92 14.14
N HIS A 286 -0.48 1.64 15.11
CA HIS A 286 0.91 2.10 15.07
C HIS A 286 1.85 0.97 15.55
N THR A 287 1.98 -0.07 14.74
CA THR A 287 2.84 -1.22 14.98
C THR A 287 3.45 -1.71 13.67
N SER A 288 4.66 -2.26 13.74
CA SER A 288 5.31 -2.99 12.64
C SER A 288 5.25 -4.50 12.83
N ALA A 289 4.76 -4.99 13.99
CA ALA A 289 4.53 -6.40 14.21
C ALA A 289 3.43 -6.96 13.28
N PRO A 290 3.41 -8.27 13.00
CA PRO A 290 2.33 -8.88 12.23
C PRO A 290 0.96 -8.65 12.86
N VAL A 291 -0.04 -8.35 12.01
CA VAL A 291 -1.44 -8.16 12.43
C VAL A 291 -2.34 -9.03 11.57
N THR A 292 -3.33 -9.69 12.19
CA THR A 292 -4.45 -10.30 11.47
C THR A 292 -5.72 -9.53 11.79
N ALA A 293 -6.37 -8.99 10.77
CA ALA A 293 -7.68 -8.33 10.89
C ALA A 293 -8.78 -9.29 10.43
N ASP A 294 -9.62 -9.75 11.36
CA ASP A 294 -10.85 -10.49 11.07
C ASP A 294 -12.02 -9.51 11.11
N VAL A 295 -12.35 -8.99 9.93
CA VAL A 295 -13.37 -7.94 9.77
C VAL A 295 -14.73 -8.58 9.57
N GLY A 296 -15.28 -9.17 10.61
CA GLY A 296 -16.59 -9.79 10.56
C GLY A 296 -16.65 -11.15 9.86
N ARG A 297 -15.52 -11.76 9.50
CA ARG A 297 -15.50 -13.06 8.82
C ARG A 297 -15.92 -14.20 9.73
N SER A 298 -15.28 -14.35 10.89
CA SER A 298 -15.60 -15.43 11.83
C SER A 298 -16.79 -15.08 12.74
N TYR A 299 -17.11 -13.79 12.89
CA TYR A 299 -18.29 -13.29 13.60
C TYR A 299 -18.70 -11.93 13.05
N ILE A 300 -19.86 -11.85 12.39
CA ILE A 300 -20.31 -10.71 11.60
C ILE A 300 -20.40 -9.37 12.34
N GLY A 301 -20.56 -9.39 13.66
CA GLY A 301 -20.69 -8.21 14.52
C GLY A 301 -19.38 -7.79 15.19
N ALA A 302 -18.20 -8.26 14.73
CA ALA A 302 -16.93 -7.96 15.37
C ALA A 302 -15.80 -7.77 14.37
N ASN A 303 -15.08 -6.66 14.49
CA ASN A 303 -13.78 -6.41 13.88
C ASN A 303 -12.71 -6.74 14.93
N LYS A 304 -11.96 -7.81 14.71
CA LYS A 304 -10.91 -8.30 15.61
C LYS A 304 -9.56 -7.99 15.03
N LEU A 305 -8.72 -7.30 15.78
CA LEU A 305 -7.40 -6.88 15.37
C LEU A 305 -6.35 -7.65 16.20
N PHE A 306 -5.97 -8.83 15.74
CA PHE A 306 -4.97 -9.66 16.41
C PHE A 306 -3.57 -9.11 16.13
N MET A 307 -3.07 -8.29 17.04
CA MET A 307 -1.77 -7.63 16.93
C MET A 307 -0.72 -8.45 17.67
N ALA A 308 0.33 -8.84 16.98
CA ALA A 308 1.43 -9.59 17.56
C ALA A 308 2.40 -8.68 18.34
N ASP A 309 1.86 -7.79 19.13
CA ASP A 309 2.58 -6.76 19.87
C ASP A 309 2.27 -6.80 21.36
N GLU A 310 3.20 -6.36 22.17
CA GLU A 310 3.06 -6.27 23.64
C GLU A 310 2.25 -5.06 24.09
N GLU A 311 1.86 -4.18 23.17
CA GLU A 311 0.93 -3.07 23.40
C GLU A 311 -0.02 -2.88 22.23
N MET A 312 -1.15 -2.24 22.49
CA MET A 312 -1.95 -1.59 21.46
C MET A 312 -1.56 -0.12 21.44
N ASP A 313 -1.05 0.37 20.32
CA ASP A 313 -0.91 1.80 20.05
C ASP A 313 -1.79 2.15 18.85
N LEU A 314 -2.83 2.93 19.09
CA LEU A 314 -3.90 3.17 18.13
C LEU A 314 -4.18 4.67 18.01
N PHE A 315 -4.09 5.21 16.80
CA PHE A 315 -4.64 6.52 16.47
C PHE A 315 -6.06 6.36 15.95
N VAL A 316 -6.98 7.11 16.53
CA VAL A 316 -8.41 7.13 16.16
C VAL A 316 -8.73 8.48 15.54
N PHE A 317 -9.37 8.46 14.37
CA PHE A 317 -9.74 9.63 13.59
C PHE A 317 -11.26 9.76 13.49
N PHE A 318 -11.77 11.01 13.51
CA PHE A 318 -13.19 11.31 13.31
C PHE A 318 -13.39 12.16 12.06
N GLY A 319 -14.29 11.76 11.18
CA GLY A 319 -14.63 12.52 9.97
C GLY A 319 -15.10 11.68 8.79
N ASN A 320 -15.25 12.31 7.65
CA ASN A 320 -15.49 11.65 6.35
C ASN A 320 -14.17 11.07 5.76
N PRO A 321 -14.22 10.33 4.66
CA PRO A 321 -13.01 9.71 4.09
C PRO A 321 -11.87 10.69 3.77
N LYS A 322 -12.18 11.89 3.25
CA LYS A 322 -11.15 12.90 2.94
C LYS A 322 -10.47 13.41 4.21
N GLU A 323 -11.26 13.67 5.24
CA GLU A 323 -10.76 14.15 6.54
C GLU A 323 -9.90 13.08 7.22
N ILE A 324 -10.37 11.83 7.23
CA ILE A 324 -9.64 10.70 7.85
C ILE A 324 -8.32 10.42 7.11
N LEU A 325 -8.33 10.38 5.77
CA LEU A 325 -7.11 10.23 4.98
C LEU A 325 -6.15 11.40 5.19
N GLY A 326 -6.70 12.63 5.29
CA GLY A 326 -5.92 13.83 5.60
C GLY A 326 -5.22 13.76 6.95
N GLU A 327 -5.92 13.33 8.01
CA GLU A 327 -5.37 13.15 9.36
C GLU A 327 -4.33 12.03 9.40
N TYR A 328 -4.64 10.87 8.81
CA TYR A 328 -3.71 9.75 8.76
C TYR A 328 -2.41 10.11 8.02
N THR A 329 -2.51 10.76 6.85
CA THR A 329 -1.33 11.13 6.07
C THR A 329 -0.56 12.32 6.68
N ALA A 330 -1.20 13.16 7.49
CA ALA A 330 -0.49 14.18 8.28
C ALA A 330 0.42 13.54 9.34
N LEU A 331 0.02 12.40 9.93
CA LEU A 331 0.84 11.64 10.87
C LEU A 331 1.91 10.80 10.17
N SER A 332 1.53 9.98 9.21
CA SER A 332 2.43 9.02 8.54
C SER A 332 3.30 9.65 7.44
N GLY A 333 2.95 10.86 7.01
CA GLY A 333 3.65 11.66 6.02
C GLY A 333 3.03 11.61 4.63
N ARG A 334 3.27 12.68 3.88
CA ARG A 334 2.84 12.88 2.50
C ARG A 334 4.05 12.92 1.58
N PRO A 335 3.91 12.53 0.30
CA PRO A 335 5.00 12.66 -0.65
C PRO A 335 5.26 14.13 -0.98
N GLU A 336 6.50 14.46 -1.29
CA GLU A 336 6.81 15.68 -2.02
C GLU A 336 6.34 15.56 -3.47
N MET A 337 6.24 16.71 -4.16
CA MET A 337 5.86 16.72 -5.57
C MET A 337 6.90 15.98 -6.42
N PRO A 338 6.54 14.88 -7.10
CA PRO A 338 7.45 14.20 -8.01
C PRO A 338 7.85 15.10 -9.20
N PRO A 339 9.02 14.88 -9.81
CA PRO A 339 9.42 15.64 -10.97
C PRO A 339 8.46 15.44 -12.14
N LEU A 340 8.23 16.50 -12.92
CA LEU A 340 7.25 16.49 -14.02
C LEU A 340 7.46 15.33 -15.00
N TRP A 341 8.71 15.03 -15.35
CA TRP A 341 9.03 13.96 -16.29
C TRP A 341 8.57 12.58 -15.82
N SER A 342 8.45 12.37 -14.50
CA SER A 342 8.00 11.07 -13.95
C SER A 342 6.55 10.75 -14.28
N PHE A 343 5.71 11.77 -14.51
CA PHE A 343 4.31 11.59 -14.93
C PHE A 343 4.16 11.24 -16.40
N GLY A 344 5.23 11.31 -17.19
CA GLY A 344 5.24 10.88 -18.58
C GLY A 344 5.17 9.36 -18.74
N THR A 345 5.30 8.89 -19.97
CA THR A 345 5.30 7.46 -20.28
C THR A 345 6.66 6.83 -19.99
N TRP A 346 6.66 5.73 -19.25
CA TRP A 346 7.80 4.87 -19.02
C TRP A 346 7.70 3.67 -19.96
N MET A 347 8.72 3.47 -20.79
CA MET A 347 8.81 2.32 -21.67
C MET A 347 9.81 1.32 -21.14
N SER A 348 9.37 0.07 -21.06
CA SER A 348 10.15 -1.06 -20.55
C SER A 348 9.59 -2.37 -21.07
N ARG A 349 10.34 -3.42 -20.91
CA ARG A 349 9.95 -4.83 -20.90
C ARG A 349 10.77 -5.52 -19.82
N ILE A 350 10.61 -6.82 -19.62
CA ILE A 350 11.36 -7.54 -18.57
C ILE A 350 12.83 -7.11 -18.54
N SER A 351 13.52 -7.07 -19.70
CA SER A 351 14.77 -6.33 -19.76
C SER A 351 15.18 -5.90 -21.17
N TYR A 352 15.87 -4.77 -21.25
CA TYR A 352 16.76 -4.41 -22.36
C TYR A 352 18.17 -4.80 -21.94
N PHE A 353 18.81 -5.66 -22.70
CA PHE A 353 20.10 -6.24 -22.32
C PHE A 353 21.30 -5.45 -22.84
N THR A 354 21.09 -4.52 -23.78
CA THR A 354 22.18 -3.78 -24.42
C THR A 354 21.87 -2.29 -24.56
N GLU A 355 22.93 -1.49 -24.68
CA GLU A 355 22.85 -0.08 -25.03
C GLU A 355 22.09 0.13 -26.36
N ASP A 356 22.37 -0.72 -27.36
CA ASP A 356 21.74 -0.62 -28.68
C ASP A 356 20.23 -0.87 -28.63
N GLU A 357 19.77 -1.82 -27.81
CA GLU A 357 18.32 -2.04 -27.60
C GLU A 357 17.64 -0.81 -27.00
N GLY A 358 18.21 -0.24 -25.95
CA GLY A 358 17.65 0.97 -25.33
C GLY A 358 17.59 2.16 -26.28
N ARG A 359 18.65 2.36 -27.08
CA ARG A 359 18.70 3.40 -28.12
C ARG A 359 17.68 3.16 -29.24
N GLU A 360 17.52 1.92 -29.67
CA GLU A 360 16.54 1.57 -30.70
C GLU A 360 15.12 1.82 -30.21
N VAL A 361 14.78 1.45 -28.97
CA VAL A 361 13.48 1.72 -28.38
C VAL A 361 13.20 3.23 -28.35
N ALA A 362 14.16 4.03 -27.90
CA ALA A 362 14.02 5.49 -27.91
C ALA A 362 13.78 6.04 -29.33
N ARG A 363 14.54 5.55 -30.31
CA ARG A 363 14.39 5.92 -31.71
C ARG A 363 13.01 5.56 -32.26
N GLN A 364 12.50 4.36 -31.94
CA GLN A 364 11.18 3.90 -32.38
C GLN A 364 10.05 4.72 -31.75
N LEU A 365 10.13 5.06 -30.47
CA LEU A 365 9.17 5.94 -29.82
C LEU A 365 9.05 7.29 -30.54
N ARG A 366 10.17 7.93 -30.86
CA ARG A 366 10.18 9.19 -31.61
C ARG A 366 9.70 9.03 -33.06
N ALA A 367 10.14 7.97 -33.75
CA ALA A 367 9.72 7.69 -35.13
C ALA A 367 8.21 7.45 -35.25
N ASN A 368 7.62 6.73 -34.28
CA ASN A 368 6.18 6.49 -34.21
C ASN A 368 5.40 7.62 -33.53
N LYS A 369 6.06 8.73 -33.14
CA LYS A 369 5.46 9.88 -32.48
C LYS A 369 4.68 9.50 -31.20
N ILE A 370 5.22 8.54 -30.45
CA ILE A 370 4.69 8.11 -29.15
C ILE A 370 5.37 8.95 -28.07
N PRO A 371 4.65 9.83 -27.38
CA PRO A 371 5.21 10.63 -26.30
C PRO A 371 5.76 9.74 -25.18
N SER A 372 6.99 10.00 -24.74
CA SER A 372 7.65 9.22 -23.68
C SER A 372 8.76 10.02 -23.01
N ASP A 373 8.96 9.78 -21.73
CA ASP A 373 9.98 10.45 -20.92
C ASP A 373 11.03 9.49 -20.34
N VAL A 374 10.73 8.19 -20.21
CA VAL A 374 11.63 7.27 -19.52
C VAL A 374 11.85 5.98 -20.31
N ILE A 375 13.11 5.56 -20.38
CA ILE A 375 13.53 4.21 -20.75
C ILE A 375 14.01 3.52 -19.48
N HIS A 376 13.39 2.38 -19.14
CA HIS A 376 13.75 1.60 -17.97
C HIS A 376 14.53 0.34 -18.38
N PHE A 377 15.69 0.15 -17.76
CA PHE A 377 16.47 -1.09 -17.84
C PHE A 377 16.20 -1.90 -16.58
N ASP A 378 15.61 -3.07 -16.76
CA ASP A 378 15.29 -4.00 -15.67
C ASP A 378 16.48 -4.93 -15.38
N THR A 379 16.32 -6.17 -14.98
CA THR A 379 17.34 -7.08 -14.42
C THR A 379 18.62 -7.25 -15.25
N GLY A 380 18.56 -7.05 -16.56
CA GLY A 380 19.61 -7.39 -17.53
C GLY A 380 20.68 -6.31 -17.78
N TRP A 381 20.73 -5.20 -17.03
CA TRP A 381 21.78 -4.19 -17.24
C TRP A 381 23.10 -4.51 -16.52
N PHE A 382 23.08 -5.40 -15.51
CA PHE A 382 24.27 -5.90 -14.81
C PHE A 382 25.09 -6.85 -15.68
N ASP A 383 26.31 -7.14 -15.26
CA ASP A 383 27.16 -8.11 -15.97
C ASP A 383 26.54 -9.51 -15.98
N VAL A 384 26.05 -9.97 -14.85
CA VAL A 384 25.23 -11.18 -14.73
C VAL A 384 23.79 -10.76 -14.40
N ASP A 385 22.84 -11.22 -15.22
CA ASP A 385 21.41 -10.96 -15.05
C ASP A 385 20.95 -11.31 -13.61
N TRP A 386 20.12 -10.45 -13.00
CA TRP A 386 19.64 -10.55 -11.61
C TRP A 386 20.68 -10.32 -10.50
N GLN A 387 21.96 -10.31 -10.77
CA GLN A 387 23.00 -10.13 -9.76
C GLN A 387 23.40 -8.63 -9.65
N CYS A 388 22.79 -7.94 -8.70
CA CYS A 388 23.09 -6.53 -8.47
C CYS A 388 24.57 -6.29 -8.15
N ASP A 389 25.32 -5.79 -9.14
CA ASP A 389 26.71 -5.38 -8.99
C ASP A 389 26.90 -3.87 -9.12
N TYR A 390 25.80 -3.14 -9.36
CA TYR A 390 25.73 -1.69 -9.50
C TYR A 390 26.66 -1.10 -10.58
N GLU A 391 27.00 -1.89 -11.58
CA GLU A 391 27.81 -1.52 -12.72
C GLU A 391 27.12 -2.00 -14.01
N PHE A 392 27.14 -1.15 -15.05
CA PHE A 392 26.69 -1.59 -16.37
C PHE A 392 27.64 -2.66 -16.94
N SER A 393 27.11 -3.72 -17.52
CA SER A 393 27.95 -4.72 -18.21
C SER A 393 28.85 -4.06 -19.25
N PRO A 394 30.17 -4.17 -19.12
CA PRO A 394 31.11 -3.49 -20.03
C PRO A 394 31.06 -4.05 -21.46
N GLU A 395 30.56 -5.28 -21.62
CA GLU A 395 30.41 -5.90 -22.95
C GLU A 395 29.17 -5.37 -23.67
N ARG A 396 28.10 -5.12 -22.96
CA ARG A 396 26.79 -4.74 -23.52
C ARG A 396 26.52 -3.24 -23.51
N PHE A 397 27.14 -2.51 -22.61
CA PHE A 397 27.04 -1.05 -22.46
C PHE A 397 28.43 -0.43 -22.57
N LYS A 398 28.85 -0.09 -23.81
CA LYS A 398 30.22 0.38 -24.08
C LYS A 398 30.53 1.74 -23.46
N ASN A 399 29.52 2.62 -23.40
CA ASN A 399 29.68 3.93 -22.79
C ASN A 399 28.36 4.40 -22.17
N PRO A 400 27.97 3.84 -20.99
CA PRO A 400 26.68 4.14 -20.38
C PRO A 400 26.49 5.61 -20.05
N ALA A 401 27.52 6.33 -19.62
CA ALA A 401 27.43 7.76 -19.35
C ALA A 401 27.09 8.56 -20.63
N LYS A 402 27.68 8.20 -21.76
CA LYS A 402 27.35 8.81 -23.04
C LYS A 402 25.93 8.45 -23.49
N MET A 403 25.54 7.18 -23.35
CA MET A 403 24.18 6.73 -23.66
C MET A 403 23.15 7.54 -22.88
N ILE A 404 23.30 7.65 -21.57
CA ILE A 404 22.41 8.41 -20.69
C ILE A 404 22.36 9.88 -21.11
N SER A 405 23.52 10.50 -21.35
CA SER A 405 23.61 11.91 -21.79
C SER A 405 22.93 12.15 -23.14
N ASP A 406 23.10 11.23 -24.10
CA ASP A 406 22.49 11.36 -25.43
C ASP A 406 20.97 11.22 -25.34
N LEU A 407 20.47 10.19 -24.63
CA LEU A 407 19.04 9.96 -24.44
C LEU A 407 18.37 11.11 -23.69
N LYS A 408 19.07 11.72 -22.72
CA LYS A 408 18.59 12.90 -22.01
C LYS A 408 18.39 14.11 -22.94
N LYS A 409 19.27 14.32 -23.92
CA LYS A 409 19.12 15.38 -24.93
C LYS A 409 17.91 15.13 -25.85
N GLU A 410 17.52 13.87 -26.02
CA GLU A 410 16.32 13.47 -26.77
C GLU A 410 15.04 13.53 -25.92
N GLY A 411 15.15 13.95 -24.65
CA GLY A 411 14.04 14.05 -23.70
C GLY A 411 13.70 12.74 -23.03
N PHE A 412 14.68 11.84 -22.84
CA PHE A 412 14.50 10.60 -22.07
C PHE A 412 15.35 10.59 -20.80
N HIS A 413 14.75 10.20 -19.70
CA HIS A 413 15.41 9.82 -18.46
C HIS A 413 15.64 8.31 -18.45
N ILE A 414 16.65 7.87 -17.71
CA ILE A 414 16.96 6.45 -17.52
C ILE A 414 16.58 6.03 -16.13
N SER A 415 15.89 4.90 -16.02
CA SER A 415 15.61 4.22 -14.75
C SER A 415 16.29 2.86 -14.73
N LEU A 416 16.80 2.45 -13.56
CA LEU A 416 17.49 1.19 -13.36
C LEU A 416 16.83 0.35 -12.27
N TRP A 417 16.75 -0.95 -12.51
CA TRP A 417 16.28 -1.94 -11.56
C TRP A 417 17.38 -2.35 -10.58
N GLN A 418 17.02 -2.72 -9.35
CA GLN A 418 17.85 -3.39 -8.37
C GLN A 418 17.00 -4.01 -7.25
N LEU A 419 17.61 -4.86 -6.41
CA LEU A 419 17.04 -5.50 -5.23
C LEU A 419 18.06 -5.53 -4.07
N PRO A 420 17.62 -5.74 -2.79
CA PRO A 420 18.51 -5.66 -1.62
C PRO A 420 19.06 -7.02 -1.17
N TYR A 421 19.10 -8.04 -2.03
CA TYR A 421 19.52 -9.40 -1.70
C TYR A 421 20.72 -9.83 -2.56
N PHE A 422 21.66 -10.57 -1.96
CA PHE A 422 22.90 -10.95 -2.62
C PHE A 422 23.15 -12.44 -2.44
N VAL A 423 23.12 -13.18 -3.53
CA VAL A 423 23.47 -14.61 -3.56
C VAL A 423 24.96 -14.82 -3.30
N PRO A 424 25.40 -15.97 -2.80
CA PRO A 424 26.82 -16.26 -2.52
C PRO A 424 27.77 -16.04 -3.71
N GLY A 425 27.28 -16.18 -4.93
CA GLY A 425 28.07 -15.94 -6.15
C GLY A 425 28.23 -14.47 -6.53
N ASN A 426 27.53 -13.53 -5.88
CA ASN A 426 27.64 -12.10 -6.17
C ASN A 426 29.00 -11.57 -5.67
N LYS A 427 29.63 -10.69 -6.49
CA LYS A 427 30.94 -10.11 -6.17
C LYS A 427 31.02 -9.36 -4.85
N TYR A 428 29.90 -8.81 -4.36
CA TYR A 428 29.84 -8.08 -3.10
C TYR A 428 29.48 -8.97 -1.88
N PHE A 429 29.04 -10.20 -2.09
CA PHE A 429 28.65 -11.08 -1.00
C PHE A 429 29.73 -11.24 0.08
N PRO A 430 31.03 -11.51 -0.26
CA PRO A 430 32.08 -11.60 0.77
C PRO A 430 32.25 -10.30 1.57
N GLU A 431 32.23 -9.15 0.90
CA GLU A 431 32.33 -7.84 1.53
C GLU A 431 31.18 -7.58 2.53
N LEU A 432 29.94 -7.90 2.11
CA LEU A 432 28.75 -7.70 2.94
C LEU A 432 28.80 -8.53 4.23
N VAL A 433 29.25 -9.78 4.11
CA VAL A 433 29.41 -10.69 5.27
C VAL A 433 30.56 -10.25 6.18
N GLU A 434 31.73 -9.95 5.60
CA GLU A 434 32.94 -9.58 6.36
C GLU A 434 32.74 -8.28 7.13
N LYS A 435 32.15 -7.28 6.49
CA LYS A 435 31.87 -5.98 7.11
C LYS A 435 30.61 -5.98 8.00
N GLY A 436 29.86 -7.06 8.04
CA GLY A 436 28.63 -7.15 8.83
C GLY A 436 27.52 -6.25 8.36
N LEU A 437 27.39 -6.04 7.05
CA LEU A 437 26.36 -5.18 6.43
C LEU A 437 25.04 -5.91 6.16
N ALA A 438 25.03 -7.23 6.32
CA ALA A 438 23.85 -8.07 6.14
C ALA A 438 23.22 -8.42 7.50
N VAL A 439 21.91 -8.63 7.47
CA VAL A 439 21.12 -9.08 8.62
C VAL A 439 21.69 -10.40 9.18
N LYS A 440 21.70 -10.54 10.51
CA LYS A 440 22.23 -11.73 11.20
C LYS A 440 21.14 -12.40 12.04
N ASN A 441 21.29 -13.69 12.29
CA ASN A 441 20.50 -14.40 13.28
C ASN A 441 21.10 -14.23 14.69
N GLY A 442 20.42 -14.74 15.71
CA GLY A 442 20.89 -14.67 17.10
C GLY A 442 22.23 -15.37 17.40
N LYS A 443 22.80 -16.10 16.42
CA LYS A 443 24.13 -16.74 16.50
C LYS A 443 25.22 -15.91 15.80
N GLY A 444 24.87 -14.77 15.20
CA GLY A 444 25.77 -13.89 14.46
C GLY A 444 26.12 -14.38 13.05
N THR A 445 25.40 -15.37 12.51
CA THR A 445 25.52 -15.84 11.12
C THR A 445 24.35 -15.35 10.27
N LEU A 446 24.44 -15.50 8.95
CA LEU A 446 23.32 -15.18 8.07
C LEU A 446 22.10 -16.06 8.42
N PRO A 447 20.86 -15.49 8.42
CA PRO A 447 19.64 -16.27 8.62
C PRO A 447 19.34 -17.20 7.44
N TYR A 448 19.68 -16.77 6.24
CA TYR A 448 19.51 -17.47 4.97
C TYR A 448 20.87 -17.71 4.31
N GLU A 449 20.88 -18.37 3.15
CA GLU A 449 22.07 -18.47 2.32
C GLU A 449 22.47 -17.11 1.75
N ASP A 450 21.47 -16.34 1.31
CA ASP A 450 21.65 -15.01 0.75
C ASP A 450 21.91 -13.96 1.83
N ALA A 451 22.71 -12.96 1.49
CA ALA A 451 22.92 -11.79 2.33
C ALA A 451 21.79 -10.77 2.04
N VAL A 452 20.98 -10.50 3.04
CA VAL A 452 19.94 -9.46 3.03
C VAL A 452 20.52 -8.22 3.69
N LEU A 453 20.47 -7.05 3.02
CA LEU A 453 21.01 -5.81 3.56
C LEU A 453 20.30 -5.40 4.85
N ASP A 454 21.06 -5.00 5.87
CA ASP A 454 20.50 -4.50 7.13
C ASP A 454 20.39 -2.98 7.11
N PHE A 455 19.23 -2.45 6.69
CA PHE A 455 19.00 -1.00 6.64
C PHE A 455 18.80 -0.35 8.04
N THR A 456 18.90 -1.09 9.12
CA THR A 456 19.01 -0.51 10.46
C THR A 456 20.46 -0.13 10.79
N ASN A 457 21.43 -0.71 10.06
CA ASN A 457 22.85 -0.42 10.18
C ASN A 457 23.23 0.81 9.33
N PRO A 458 23.69 1.92 9.94
CA PRO A 458 24.08 3.10 9.19
C PRO A 458 25.20 2.84 8.16
N ALA A 459 26.14 1.92 8.46
CA ALA A 459 27.22 1.56 7.55
C ALA A 459 26.70 0.85 6.29
N THR A 460 25.64 0.04 6.43
CA THR A 460 24.95 -0.57 5.29
C THR A 460 24.28 0.48 4.41
N VAL A 461 23.57 1.42 5.04
CA VAL A 461 22.91 2.52 4.33
C VAL A 461 23.96 3.35 3.55
N GLU A 462 25.08 3.69 4.18
CA GLU A 462 26.16 4.44 3.53
C GLU A 462 26.77 3.67 2.36
N TRP A 463 27.10 2.39 2.55
CA TRP A 463 27.63 1.51 1.51
C TRP A 463 26.68 1.43 0.31
N TYR A 464 25.40 1.24 0.58
CA TYR A 464 24.37 1.10 -0.44
C TYR A 464 24.15 2.42 -1.20
N GLN A 465 24.05 3.53 -0.48
CA GLN A 465 23.90 4.86 -1.07
C GLN A 465 25.12 5.29 -1.89
N GLU A 466 26.34 4.84 -1.53
CA GLU A 466 27.53 5.07 -2.35
C GLU A 466 27.42 4.40 -3.72
N LYS A 467 26.92 3.16 -3.78
CA LYS A 467 26.74 2.43 -5.05
C LYS A 467 25.70 3.13 -5.94
N LEU A 468 24.52 3.41 -5.39
CA LEU A 468 23.47 4.11 -6.14
C LEU A 468 23.85 5.54 -6.50
N GLY A 469 24.54 6.24 -5.62
CA GLY A 469 25.02 7.61 -5.87
C GLY A 469 25.94 7.75 -7.08
N LYS A 470 26.75 6.73 -7.37
CA LYS A 470 27.58 6.68 -8.59
C LYS A 470 26.73 6.63 -9.86
N LEU A 471 25.67 5.81 -9.86
CA LEU A 471 24.73 5.68 -10.98
C LEU A 471 23.94 6.98 -11.20
N LEU A 472 23.40 7.53 -10.13
CA LEU A 472 22.66 8.80 -10.16
C LEU A 472 23.55 9.96 -10.64
N SER A 473 24.81 10.00 -10.17
CA SER A 473 25.80 11.02 -10.63
C SER A 473 26.18 10.85 -12.11
N MET A 474 26.02 9.67 -12.68
CA MET A 474 26.19 9.42 -14.12
C MET A 474 25.02 10.00 -14.94
N GLY A 475 23.89 10.32 -14.31
CA GLY A 475 22.69 10.90 -14.92
C GLY A 475 21.46 10.01 -14.92
N VAL A 476 21.49 8.89 -14.19
CA VAL A 476 20.30 8.05 -13.95
C VAL A 476 19.23 8.89 -13.23
N GLY A 477 18.01 8.88 -13.75
CA GLY A 477 16.90 9.69 -13.24
C GLY A 477 16.20 9.08 -12.03
N ALA A 478 15.97 7.77 -12.07
CA ALA A 478 15.27 7.05 -11.00
C ALA A 478 15.79 5.63 -10.80
N ILE A 479 15.56 5.09 -9.61
CA ILE A 479 15.87 3.70 -9.26
C ILE A 479 14.55 2.94 -9.02
N LYS A 480 14.37 1.77 -9.66
CA LYS A 480 13.32 0.82 -9.30
C LYS A 480 13.76 0.08 -8.04
N VAL A 481 12.92 0.13 -7.02
CA VAL A 481 13.13 -0.44 -5.68
C VAL A 481 12.29 -1.70 -5.58
N ASP A 482 12.80 -2.77 -6.19
CA ASP A 482 12.08 -4.03 -6.31
C ASP A 482 12.31 -4.92 -5.10
N PHE A 483 11.38 -5.86 -4.85
CA PHE A 483 11.40 -6.73 -3.69
C PHE A 483 11.30 -5.97 -2.34
N GLY A 484 11.97 -6.48 -1.30
CA GLY A 484 11.92 -5.94 0.07
C GLY A 484 11.05 -6.77 1.01
N GLU A 485 10.38 -7.81 0.51
CA GLU A 485 9.46 -8.68 1.26
C GLU A 485 10.18 -9.81 2.03
N ALA A 486 11.41 -10.15 1.65
CA ALA A 486 12.15 -11.28 2.23
C ALA A 486 13.01 -10.92 3.46
N ALA A 487 12.67 -9.84 4.15
CA ALA A 487 13.35 -9.47 5.41
C ALA A 487 13.21 -10.60 6.45
N PRO A 488 14.32 -11.12 7.02
CA PRO A 488 14.27 -12.30 7.88
C PRO A 488 13.58 -12.03 9.21
N ILE A 489 12.57 -12.87 9.56
CA ILE A 489 11.88 -12.78 10.86
C ILE A 489 12.74 -13.35 11.98
N GLU A 490 13.41 -14.51 11.74
CA GLU A 490 14.28 -15.15 12.72
C GLU A 490 15.67 -14.50 12.74
N ALA A 491 15.69 -13.19 12.97
CA ALA A 491 16.87 -12.36 12.87
C ALA A 491 16.95 -11.36 14.02
N VAL A 492 18.16 -10.86 14.23
CA VAL A 492 18.45 -9.69 15.09
C VAL A 492 19.15 -8.67 14.21
N TYR A 493 18.58 -7.50 14.13
CA TYR A 493 19.07 -6.39 13.34
C TYR A 493 20.08 -5.55 14.12
N ASP A 494 20.85 -4.72 13.46
CA ASP A 494 21.96 -3.95 14.08
C ASP A 494 21.46 -2.99 15.17
N ASN A 495 20.25 -2.44 15.02
CA ASN A 495 19.62 -1.61 16.05
C ASN A 495 19.13 -2.39 17.30
N GLY A 496 19.34 -3.70 17.35
CA GLY A 496 18.90 -4.59 18.43
C GLY A 496 17.44 -5.06 18.32
N SER A 497 16.70 -4.63 17.31
CA SER A 497 15.35 -5.09 17.07
C SER A 497 15.35 -6.52 16.50
N THR A 498 14.26 -7.26 16.74
CA THR A 498 14.05 -8.58 16.15
C THR A 498 13.38 -8.47 14.80
N GLY A 499 13.54 -9.50 13.97
CA GLY A 499 12.84 -9.58 12.68
C GLY A 499 11.31 -9.58 12.82
N TRP A 500 10.79 -9.89 14.01
CA TRP A 500 9.35 -9.79 14.30
C TRP A 500 8.79 -8.37 14.09
N TYR A 501 9.58 -7.36 14.43
CA TYR A 501 9.24 -5.95 14.24
C TYR A 501 9.87 -5.36 12.97
N GLU A 502 11.02 -5.85 12.53
CA GLU A 502 11.71 -5.27 11.36
C GLU A 502 11.18 -5.78 10.02
N HIS A 503 10.55 -6.95 9.96
CA HIS A 503 10.08 -7.54 8.70
C HIS A 503 9.14 -6.61 7.93
N ASN A 504 8.07 -6.15 8.57
CA ASN A 504 7.07 -5.29 7.91
C ASN A 504 7.57 -3.86 7.68
N ILE A 505 8.49 -3.35 8.52
CA ILE A 505 9.02 -2.00 8.39
C ILE A 505 10.24 -1.93 7.45
N TYR A 506 10.83 -3.06 7.09
CA TYR A 506 11.98 -3.15 6.19
C TYR A 506 11.77 -2.39 4.87
N PRO A 507 10.64 -2.52 4.17
CA PRO A 507 10.36 -1.73 2.97
C PRO A 507 10.47 -0.22 3.17
N VAL A 508 10.04 0.31 4.32
CA VAL A 508 10.09 1.76 4.59
C VAL A 508 11.53 2.23 4.69
N ARG A 509 12.40 1.46 5.40
CA ARG A 509 13.84 1.76 5.51
C ARG A 509 14.53 1.66 4.16
N TYR A 510 14.22 0.63 3.38
CA TYR A 510 14.74 0.40 2.05
C TYR A 510 14.35 1.52 1.08
N ASN A 511 13.05 1.85 1.00
CA ASN A 511 12.53 2.94 0.18
C ASN A 511 13.17 4.28 0.58
N LYS A 512 13.31 4.55 1.88
CA LYS A 512 13.97 5.73 2.41
C LYS A 512 15.43 5.82 1.96
N ALA A 513 16.19 4.75 2.05
CA ALA A 513 17.61 4.74 1.70
C ALA A 513 17.81 5.12 0.23
N VAL A 514 16.95 4.64 -0.67
CA VAL A 514 17.00 4.97 -2.12
C VAL A 514 16.49 6.38 -2.38
N ALA A 515 15.37 6.78 -1.77
CA ALA A 515 14.81 8.12 -1.94
C ALA A 515 15.79 9.21 -1.47
N ASP A 516 16.42 9.02 -0.31
CA ASP A 516 17.37 9.98 0.27
C ASP A 516 18.58 10.20 -0.65
N VAL A 517 19.18 9.14 -1.22
CA VAL A 517 20.31 9.28 -2.13
C VAL A 517 19.88 9.86 -3.47
N THR A 518 18.70 9.52 -3.99
CA THR A 518 18.15 10.08 -5.22
C THR A 518 17.95 11.59 -5.05
N ARG A 519 17.34 12.01 -3.94
CA ARG A 519 17.17 13.43 -3.61
C ARG A 519 18.50 14.15 -3.43
N LYS A 520 19.45 13.53 -2.75
CA LYS A 520 20.79 14.11 -2.50
C LYS A 520 21.54 14.38 -3.79
N VAL A 521 21.44 13.49 -4.78
CA VAL A 521 22.21 13.59 -6.03
C VAL A 521 21.45 14.35 -7.11
N ASN A 522 20.16 14.03 -7.32
CA ASN A 522 19.35 14.60 -8.40
C ASN A 522 18.55 15.85 -7.97
N GLY A 523 18.39 16.10 -6.67
CA GLY A 523 17.50 17.14 -6.15
C GLY A 523 16.00 16.80 -6.22
N GLU A 524 15.66 15.59 -6.65
CA GLU A 524 14.29 15.12 -6.90
C GLU A 524 13.99 13.88 -6.06
N ASN A 525 12.78 13.79 -5.52
CA ASN A 525 12.33 12.62 -4.76
C ASN A 525 11.43 11.75 -5.63
N ILE A 526 12.02 10.79 -6.32
CA ILE A 526 11.32 9.80 -7.15
C ILE A 526 12.02 8.45 -7.09
N ILE A 527 11.27 7.42 -6.71
CA ILE A 527 11.65 6.01 -6.78
C ILE A 527 10.49 5.24 -7.42
N TRP A 528 10.72 3.99 -7.78
CA TRP A 528 9.68 3.08 -8.29
C TRP A 528 9.67 1.83 -7.43
N ALA A 529 8.86 1.81 -6.35
CA ALA A 529 8.95 0.81 -5.29
C ALA A 529 7.84 -0.24 -5.34
N ARG A 530 8.14 -1.50 -4.93
CA ARG A 530 7.17 -2.60 -4.85
C ARG A 530 6.57 -2.72 -3.46
N SER A 531 7.35 -3.07 -2.47
CA SER A 531 6.88 -3.32 -1.12
C SER A 531 6.72 -2.05 -0.29
N ALA A 532 5.78 -2.07 0.66
CA ALA A 532 5.54 -0.94 1.56
C ALA A 532 4.93 -1.38 2.89
N TRP A 533 5.08 -0.50 3.88
CA TRP A 533 4.34 -0.43 5.13
C TRP A 533 3.97 1.02 5.39
N SER A 534 3.22 1.32 6.49
CA SER A 534 2.90 2.71 6.85
C SER A 534 4.17 3.55 7.00
N GLY A 535 4.19 4.71 6.36
CA GLY A 535 5.36 5.59 6.23
C GLY A 535 6.01 5.58 4.85
N SER A 536 5.84 4.51 4.04
CA SER A 536 6.37 4.44 2.68
C SER A 536 5.73 5.44 1.72
N GLN A 537 4.49 5.89 1.98
CA GLN A 537 3.79 6.89 1.14
C GLN A 537 4.55 8.20 0.97
N ARG A 538 5.52 8.49 1.82
CA ARG A 538 6.45 9.65 1.69
C ARG A 538 7.40 9.53 0.50
N TYR A 539 7.60 8.31 -0.01
CA TYR A 539 8.58 8.01 -1.04
C TYR A 539 7.87 7.59 -2.32
N PRO A 540 7.51 8.56 -3.19
CA PRO A 540 6.79 8.24 -4.42
C PRO A 540 7.70 7.54 -5.42
N LEU A 541 7.19 6.57 -6.19
CA LEU A 541 5.85 6.00 -6.16
C LEU A 541 5.91 4.48 -5.90
N HIS A 542 4.74 3.87 -5.83
CA HIS A 542 4.58 2.42 -5.73
C HIS A 542 3.74 1.88 -6.88
N TRP A 543 4.04 0.65 -7.35
CA TRP A 543 3.24 -0.01 -8.40
C TRP A 543 2.59 -1.30 -7.90
N GLY A 544 1.59 -1.79 -8.65
CA GLY A 544 0.73 -2.91 -8.26
C GLY A 544 1.38 -4.30 -8.27
N GLY A 545 2.69 -4.42 -8.57
CA GLY A 545 3.37 -5.71 -8.66
C GLY A 545 3.06 -6.45 -9.96
N ASP A 546 3.21 -7.78 -9.94
CA ASP A 546 3.32 -8.67 -11.09
C ASP A 546 1.95 -9.25 -11.49
N ALA A 547 1.01 -8.41 -11.95
CA ALA A 547 -0.34 -8.83 -12.33
C ALA A 547 -0.32 -9.83 -13.52
N ALA A 548 -1.25 -10.78 -13.51
CA ALA A 548 -1.46 -11.67 -14.65
C ALA A 548 -1.98 -10.90 -15.87
N SER A 549 -1.53 -11.28 -17.07
CA SER A 549 -2.01 -10.71 -18.34
C SER A 549 -3.35 -11.34 -18.74
N THR A 550 -4.40 -11.07 -17.92
CA THR A 550 -5.75 -11.62 -18.06
C THR A 550 -6.79 -10.56 -17.70
N ASP A 551 -8.07 -10.81 -18.04
CA ASP A 551 -9.19 -9.95 -17.67
C ASP A 551 -9.31 -9.81 -16.15
N THR A 552 -9.18 -10.90 -15.42
CA THR A 552 -9.21 -10.91 -13.94
C THR A 552 -7.99 -10.21 -13.32
N GLY A 553 -6.81 -10.30 -13.95
CA GLY A 553 -5.62 -9.55 -13.56
C GLY A 553 -5.81 -8.04 -13.73
N MET A 554 -6.47 -7.63 -14.81
CA MET A 554 -6.84 -6.22 -15.02
C MET A 554 -7.82 -5.72 -13.97
N GLU A 555 -8.87 -6.49 -13.64
CA GLU A 555 -9.85 -6.15 -12.60
C GLU A 555 -9.19 -6.09 -11.21
N GLY A 556 -8.37 -7.10 -10.88
CA GLY A 556 -7.61 -7.13 -9.62
C GLY A 556 -6.67 -5.94 -9.49
N THR A 557 -6.04 -5.52 -10.58
CA THR A 557 -5.17 -4.33 -10.63
C THR A 557 -5.94 -3.05 -10.31
N VAL A 558 -7.15 -2.87 -10.84
CA VAL A 558 -8.00 -1.70 -10.52
C VAL A 558 -8.31 -1.68 -9.02
N ARG A 559 -8.79 -2.80 -8.46
CA ARG A 559 -9.10 -2.89 -7.02
C ARG A 559 -7.88 -2.65 -6.14
N SER A 560 -6.73 -3.20 -6.51
CA SER A 560 -5.47 -3.03 -5.78
C SER A 560 -5.06 -1.55 -5.68
N GLY A 561 -5.10 -0.83 -6.80
CA GLY A 561 -4.80 0.61 -6.81
C GLY A 561 -5.79 1.43 -5.97
N LEU A 562 -7.08 1.11 -6.05
CA LEU A 562 -8.11 1.76 -5.23
C LEU A 562 -7.91 1.49 -3.73
N SER A 563 -7.63 0.23 -3.37
CA SER A 563 -7.37 -0.17 -1.99
C SER A 563 -6.14 0.52 -1.40
N LEU A 564 -5.06 0.66 -2.19
CA LEU A 564 -3.87 1.38 -1.77
C LEU A 564 -4.14 2.88 -1.60
N GLY A 565 -4.90 3.50 -2.51
CA GLY A 565 -5.34 4.89 -2.38
C GLY A 565 -6.14 5.13 -1.10
N LEU A 566 -7.05 4.20 -0.73
CA LEU A 566 -7.79 4.21 0.54
C LEU A 566 -6.92 3.92 1.76
N SER A 567 -5.64 3.63 1.56
CA SER A 567 -4.63 3.43 2.60
C SER A 567 -3.59 4.56 2.65
N GLY A 568 -3.88 5.73 2.02
CA GLY A 568 -3.11 6.95 2.15
C GLY A 568 -1.97 7.15 1.14
N PHE A 569 -1.98 6.45 0.00
CA PHE A 569 -0.99 6.61 -1.06
C PHE A 569 -1.50 7.55 -2.16
N CYS A 570 -0.79 8.65 -2.39
CA CYS A 570 -1.17 9.65 -3.39
C CYS A 570 -0.94 9.18 -4.83
N PHE A 571 0.18 8.50 -5.07
CA PHE A 571 0.65 8.10 -6.40
C PHE A 571 0.78 6.59 -6.52
N TRP A 572 0.30 6.09 -7.65
CA TRP A 572 0.29 4.67 -7.95
C TRP A 572 0.45 4.42 -9.45
N SER A 573 0.99 3.27 -9.79
CA SER A 573 1.13 2.77 -11.15
C SER A 573 0.83 1.28 -11.24
N ASN A 574 0.79 0.76 -12.45
CA ASN A 574 0.69 -0.67 -12.74
C ASN A 574 1.50 -1.00 -14.00
N ASP A 575 1.78 -2.28 -14.20
CA ASP A 575 2.35 -2.78 -15.43
C ASP A 575 1.22 -2.93 -16.46
N ILE A 576 1.17 -2.00 -17.42
CA ILE A 576 0.08 -1.89 -18.38
C ILE A 576 0.08 -3.12 -19.30
N GLY A 577 -0.98 -3.90 -19.22
CA GLY A 577 -1.14 -5.16 -19.95
C GLY A 577 -0.88 -6.40 -19.10
N GLY A 578 -0.42 -6.24 -17.85
CA GLY A 578 0.04 -7.32 -16.99
C GLY A 578 1.53 -7.64 -17.21
N PHE A 579 2.11 -8.42 -16.29
CA PHE A 579 3.55 -8.66 -16.23
C PHE A 579 3.95 -10.08 -16.65
N VAL A 580 3.19 -11.08 -16.19
CA VAL A 580 3.65 -12.49 -16.13
C VAL A 580 3.83 -13.15 -17.51
N THR A 581 2.97 -12.82 -18.47
CA THR A 581 3.00 -13.39 -19.83
C THR A 581 2.82 -12.32 -20.88
N SER A 582 3.18 -12.63 -22.14
CA SER A 582 2.91 -11.72 -23.27
C SER A 582 1.44 -11.36 -23.34
N THR A 583 1.16 -10.07 -23.38
CA THR A 583 -0.21 -9.55 -23.35
C THR A 583 -0.86 -9.73 -24.73
N PRO A 584 -2.04 -10.36 -24.83
CA PRO A 584 -2.82 -10.35 -26.06
C PRO A 584 -3.18 -8.92 -26.49
N GLU A 585 -3.07 -8.58 -27.78
CA GLU A 585 -3.32 -7.23 -28.30
C GLU A 585 -4.69 -6.70 -27.86
N GLU A 586 -5.73 -7.54 -27.86
CA GLU A 586 -7.09 -7.17 -27.49
C GLU A 586 -7.17 -6.72 -26.02
N LEU A 587 -6.59 -7.49 -25.09
CA LEU A 587 -6.51 -7.14 -23.70
C LEU A 587 -5.67 -5.86 -23.49
N TYR A 588 -4.55 -5.75 -24.22
CA TYR A 588 -3.68 -4.57 -24.13
C TYR A 588 -4.43 -3.29 -24.56
N ARG A 589 -5.24 -3.37 -25.64
CA ARG A 589 -6.10 -2.25 -26.07
C ARG A 589 -7.08 -1.77 -24.99
N ARG A 590 -7.61 -2.66 -24.16
CA ARG A 590 -8.50 -2.29 -23.04
C ARG A 590 -7.72 -1.76 -21.83
N TRP A 591 -6.54 -2.31 -21.55
CA TRP A 591 -5.72 -1.90 -20.41
C TRP A 591 -5.04 -0.54 -20.63
N LEU A 592 -4.63 -0.24 -21.85
CA LEU A 592 -3.90 1.01 -22.19
C LEU A 592 -4.59 2.29 -21.71
N PRO A 593 -5.89 2.56 -22.02
CA PRO A 593 -6.51 3.80 -21.56
C PRO A 593 -6.53 3.93 -20.05
N MET A 594 -6.85 2.85 -19.33
CA MET A 594 -6.79 2.80 -17.86
C MET A 594 -5.37 3.06 -17.37
N GLY A 595 -4.37 2.37 -17.92
CA GLY A 595 -2.99 2.50 -17.51
C GLY A 595 -2.40 3.90 -17.75
N PHE A 596 -2.85 4.60 -18.81
CA PHE A 596 -2.46 6.00 -19.06
C PHE A 596 -3.24 7.03 -18.23
N LEU A 597 -4.41 6.65 -17.71
CA LEU A 597 -5.22 7.48 -16.81
C LEU A 597 -4.98 7.09 -15.33
N THR A 598 -3.74 6.82 -14.98
CA THR A 598 -3.21 6.74 -13.62
C THR A 598 -2.18 7.84 -13.40
N SER A 599 -1.72 8.05 -12.17
CA SER A 599 -0.73 9.09 -11.89
C SER A 599 0.53 8.88 -12.72
N HIS A 600 1.10 7.70 -12.69
CA HIS A 600 2.30 7.31 -13.44
C HIS A 600 1.97 6.10 -14.32
N SER A 601 2.60 6.01 -15.50
CA SER A 601 2.23 5.03 -16.52
C SER A 601 3.47 4.34 -17.08
N ARG A 602 3.52 3.01 -16.94
CA ARG A 602 4.63 2.19 -17.41
C ARG A 602 4.11 1.02 -18.25
N ALA A 603 4.53 0.96 -19.52
CA ALA A 603 4.47 -0.26 -20.31
C ALA A 603 5.62 -1.16 -19.86
N HIS A 604 5.32 -2.32 -19.27
CA HIS A 604 6.29 -3.27 -18.72
C HIS A 604 5.67 -4.66 -18.60
N GLY A 605 6.47 -5.70 -18.77
CA GLY A 605 6.04 -7.09 -18.66
C GLY A 605 6.80 -8.02 -19.62
N ALA A 606 6.29 -9.24 -19.77
CA ALA A 606 6.82 -10.20 -20.75
C ALA A 606 6.66 -9.65 -22.18
N PRO A 607 7.72 -9.71 -23.01
CA PRO A 607 7.68 -9.14 -24.36
C PRO A 607 6.68 -9.86 -25.27
N PRO A 608 6.09 -9.15 -26.26
CA PRO A 608 6.34 -7.76 -26.57
C PRO A 608 5.55 -6.80 -25.66
N THR A 609 6.14 -5.66 -25.29
CA THR A 609 5.46 -4.54 -24.63
C THR A 609 5.40 -3.32 -25.55
N GLU A 610 6.36 -3.20 -26.45
CA GLU A 610 6.44 -2.13 -27.42
C GLU A 610 5.42 -2.36 -28.56
N PRO A 611 4.58 -1.35 -28.88
CA PRO A 611 3.44 -1.56 -29.78
C PRO A 611 3.83 -1.92 -31.23
N TRP A 612 5.01 -1.50 -31.69
CA TRP A 612 5.50 -1.84 -33.04
C TRP A 612 5.96 -3.30 -33.20
N LEU A 613 6.08 -4.05 -32.10
CA LEU A 613 6.45 -5.48 -32.11
C LEU A 613 5.22 -6.40 -32.26
N TYR A 614 4.02 -5.86 -32.24
CA TYR A 614 2.77 -6.62 -32.47
C TYR A 614 2.47 -6.81 -33.97
N ASP A 615 3.32 -6.33 -34.86
CA ASP A 615 3.13 -6.40 -36.33
C ASP A 615 1.76 -5.88 -36.79
N ASN A 616 1.22 -4.89 -36.07
CA ASN A 616 -0.05 -4.26 -36.32
C ASN A 616 0.06 -2.73 -36.22
N LYS A 617 0.04 -2.07 -37.37
CA LYS A 617 0.13 -0.60 -37.40
C LYS A 617 -1.04 0.09 -36.72
N GLU A 618 -2.24 -0.45 -36.81
CA GLU A 618 -3.43 0.12 -36.14
C GLU A 618 -3.26 0.06 -34.62
N PHE A 619 -2.62 -0.98 -34.11
CA PHE A 619 -2.31 -1.08 -32.70
C PHE A 619 -1.26 -0.05 -32.26
N THR A 620 -0.21 0.15 -33.06
CA THR A 620 0.78 1.22 -32.81
C THR A 620 0.13 2.59 -32.80
N ASP A 621 -0.81 2.85 -33.74
CA ASP A 621 -1.56 4.09 -33.80
C ASP A 621 -2.50 4.27 -32.59
N TYR A 622 -3.10 3.19 -32.12
CA TYR A 622 -3.94 3.18 -30.92
C TYR A 622 -3.14 3.46 -29.64
N PHE A 623 -2.01 2.79 -29.44
CA PHE A 623 -1.08 3.04 -28.33
C PHE A 623 -0.67 4.53 -28.29
N ARG A 624 -0.30 5.08 -29.47
CA ARG A 624 0.05 6.49 -29.59
C ARG A 624 -1.09 7.41 -29.15
N LYS A 625 -2.34 7.11 -29.52
CA LYS A 625 -3.51 7.92 -29.07
C LYS A 625 -3.66 7.90 -27.55
N CYS A 626 -3.51 6.74 -26.91
CA CYS A 626 -3.55 6.63 -25.45
C CYS A 626 -2.44 7.47 -24.78
N ALA A 627 -1.21 7.37 -25.28
CA ALA A 627 -0.09 8.15 -24.77
C ALA A 627 -0.32 9.67 -24.99
N GLN A 628 -0.80 10.06 -26.17
CA GLN A 628 -1.10 11.46 -26.49
C GLN A 628 -2.18 12.06 -25.59
N LEU A 629 -3.19 11.28 -25.17
CA LEU A 629 -4.20 11.72 -24.21
C LEU A 629 -3.55 12.12 -22.88
N LYS A 630 -2.63 11.29 -22.35
CA LYS A 630 -1.93 11.62 -21.11
C LYS A 630 -1.14 12.92 -21.20
N TYR A 631 -0.43 13.15 -22.32
CA TYR A 631 0.35 14.38 -22.49
C TYR A 631 -0.54 15.60 -22.71
N ALA A 632 -1.66 15.45 -23.39
CA ALA A 632 -2.65 16.52 -23.50
C ALA A 632 -3.24 16.90 -22.13
N LEU A 633 -3.48 15.91 -21.26
CA LEU A 633 -3.98 16.10 -19.90
C LEU A 633 -2.90 16.46 -18.88
N MET A 634 -1.62 16.61 -19.26
CA MET A 634 -0.53 16.85 -18.30
C MET A 634 -0.77 18.08 -17.41
N PRO A 635 -1.34 19.21 -17.86
CA PRO A 635 -1.67 20.32 -16.98
C PRO A 635 -2.69 19.95 -15.90
N TYR A 636 -3.69 19.12 -16.22
CA TYR A 636 -4.64 18.58 -15.26
C TYR A 636 -3.94 17.63 -14.28
N ILE A 637 -3.17 16.65 -14.81
CA ILE A 637 -2.45 15.64 -14.03
C ILE A 637 -1.50 16.30 -13.01
N TYR A 638 -0.73 17.28 -13.45
CA TYR A 638 0.25 17.95 -12.59
C TYR A 638 -0.40 18.82 -11.53
N THR A 639 -1.58 19.40 -11.84
CA THR A 639 -2.39 20.16 -10.89
C THR A 639 -3.00 19.26 -9.81
N GLU A 640 -3.62 18.16 -10.22
CA GLU A 640 -4.18 17.16 -9.27
C GLU A 640 -3.07 16.51 -8.42
N ALA A 641 -1.89 16.28 -8.99
CA ALA A 641 -0.74 15.76 -8.23
C ALA A 641 -0.30 16.73 -7.13
N LYS A 642 -0.27 18.03 -7.40
CA LYS A 642 0.02 19.05 -6.38
C LYS A 642 -1.02 19.04 -5.26
N GLU A 643 -2.30 18.98 -5.60
CA GLU A 643 -3.38 18.88 -4.61
C GLU A 643 -3.26 17.61 -3.75
N CYS A 644 -2.88 16.46 -4.36
CA CYS A 644 -2.64 15.21 -3.63
C CYS A 644 -1.50 15.36 -2.60
N THR A 645 -0.40 16.01 -2.95
CA THR A 645 0.71 16.22 -2.00
C THR A 645 0.36 17.14 -0.83
N GLU A 646 -0.57 18.06 -1.04
CA GLU A 646 -1.05 18.99 0.01
C GLU A 646 -2.09 18.36 0.93
N THR A 647 -2.95 17.51 0.38
CA THR A 647 -4.10 16.96 1.11
C THR A 647 -3.88 15.54 1.62
N GLY A 648 -2.96 14.77 0.99
CA GLY A 648 -2.79 13.35 1.24
C GLY A 648 -3.83 12.47 0.55
N LEU A 649 -4.69 13.04 -0.31
CA LEU A 649 -5.69 12.29 -1.06
C LEU A 649 -5.04 11.55 -2.24
N PRO A 650 -5.52 10.36 -2.60
CA PRO A 650 -5.01 9.65 -3.76
C PRO A 650 -5.41 10.33 -5.07
N MET A 651 -4.57 10.24 -6.09
CA MET A 651 -4.92 10.67 -7.45
C MET A 651 -5.83 9.65 -8.15
N TYR A 652 -5.65 8.38 -7.83
CA TYR A 652 -6.47 7.24 -8.26
C TYR A 652 -7.46 6.92 -7.14
N ARG A 653 -8.69 7.51 -7.22
CA ARG A 653 -9.64 7.59 -6.08
C ARG A 653 -10.82 6.64 -6.24
N ALA A 654 -11.16 5.89 -5.18
CA ALA A 654 -12.47 5.27 -5.07
C ALA A 654 -13.58 6.34 -5.01
N LEU A 655 -14.75 6.05 -5.58
CA LEU A 655 -15.86 7.03 -5.66
C LEU A 655 -16.27 7.56 -4.28
N LEU A 656 -16.23 6.72 -3.26
CA LEU A 656 -16.58 7.08 -1.88
C LEU A 656 -15.73 8.23 -1.29
N VAL A 657 -14.52 8.48 -1.83
CA VAL A 657 -13.68 9.60 -1.40
C VAL A 657 -14.24 10.92 -1.88
N GLU A 658 -14.72 10.98 -3.12
CA GLU A 658 -15.31 12.20 -3.72
C GLU A 658 -16.78 12.38 -3.39
N PHE A 659 -17.51 11.28 -3.15
CA PHE A 659 -18.95 11.25 -2.93
C PHE A 659 -19.33 10.49 -1.65
N PRO A 660 -18.85 10.96 -0.47
CA PRO A 660 -19.10 10.25 0.79
C PRO A 660 -20.59 10.22 1.19
N ASP A 661 -21.38 11.17 0.73
CA ASP A 661 -22.82 11.28 1.01
C ASP A 661 -23.68 10.45 0.06
N ASP A 662 -23.10 9.88 -1.00
CA ASP A 662 -23.78 8.99 -1.94
C ASP A 662 -23.62 7.53 -1.52
N PRO A 663 -24.70 6.87 -1.04
CA PRO A 663 -24.61 5.47 -0.59
C PRO A 663 -24.17 4.48 -1.67
N GLY A 664 -24.45 4.78 -2.95
CA GLY A 664 -24.06 3.95 -4.09
C GLY A 664 -22.54 3.95 -4.31
N ALA A 665 -21.90 5.11 -4.11
CA ALA A 665 -20.46 5.27 -4.28
C ALA A 665 -19.63 4.33 -3.38
N TRP A 666 -20.16 3.94 -2.23
CA TRP A 666 -19.52 3.03 -1.29
C TRP A 666 -19.51 1.56 -1.74
N SER A 667 -20.25 1.21 -2.79
CA SER A 667 -20.39 -0.16 -3.28
C SER A 667 -19.61 -0.43 -4.57
N VAL A 668 -18.96 0.59 -5.13
CA VAL A 668 -18.34 0.54 -6.45
C VAL A 668 -16.82 0.34 -6.28
N ASP A 669 -16.29 -0.72 -6.89
CA ASP A 669 -14.89 -1.12 -6.80
C ASP A 669 -14.23 -1.42 -8.16
N ASP A 670 -14.92 -1.08 -9.26
CA ASP A 670 -14.55 -1.41 -10.64
C ASP A 670 -14.44 -0.18 -11.56
N GLN A 671 -14.49 1.01 -10.99
CA GLN A 671 -14.31 2.31 -11.64
C GLN A 671 -13.73 3.32 -10.64
N TYR A 672 -13.14 4.40 -11.12
CA TYR A 672 -12.44 5.34 -10.25
C TYR A 672 -12.53 6.79 -10.73
N MET A 673 -12.33 7.72 -9.79
CA MET A 673 -12.03 9.11 -10.09
C MET A 673 -10.53 9.24 -10.38
N PHE A 674 -10.19 9.86 -11.50
CA PHE A 674 -8.85 10.30 -11.83
C PHE A 674 -8.74 11.79 -11.46
N GLY A 675 -8.14 12.05 -10.30
CA GLY A 675 -8.23 13.35 -9.65
C GLY A 675 -9.66 13.69 -9.22
N SER A 676 -9.98 14.97 -9.23
CA SER A 676 -11.26 15.48 -8.69
C SER A 676 -12.39 15.59 -9.73
N GLN A 677 -12.07 15.61 -11.04
CA GLN A 677 -13.03 15.98 -12.09
C GLN A 677 -13.35 14.90 -13.11
N MET A 678 -12.47 13.91 -13.27
CA MET A 678 -12.62 12.87 -14.29
C MET A 678 -12.93 11.52 -13.65
N MET A 679 -13.75 10.71 -14.30
CA MET A 679 -14.04 9.33 -13.90
C MET A 679 -13.69 8.38 -15.04
N VAL A 680 -13.10 7.24 -14.69
CA VAL A 680 -12.66 6.20 -15.63
C VAL A 680 -13.31 4.88 -15.26
N ALA A 681 -13.97 4.24 -16.22
CA ALA A 681 -14.57 2.93 -16.06
C ALA A 681 -14.04 1.99 -17.17
N PRO A 682 -13.03 1.15 -16.85
CA PRO A 682 -12.40 0.24 -17.80
C PRO A 682 -13.35 -0.84 -18.31
N LEU A 683 -13.11 -1.36 -19.50
CA LEU A 683 -13.77 -2.56 -20.01
C LEU A 683 -12.96 -3.79 -19.63
N PHE A 684 -13.44 -4.61 -18.71
CA PHE A 684 -12.73 -5.80 -18.24
C PHE A 684 -12.87 -7.01 -19.16
N GLU A 685 -13.90 -6.98 -20.02
CA GLU A 685 -14.14 -8.01 -21.04
C GLU A 685 -14.08 -7.39 -22.44
N ASN A 686 -13.98 -8.23 -23.46
CA ASN A 686 -14.04 -7.78 -24.86
C ASN A 686 -15.47 -7.41 -25.29
N VAL A 687 -15.99 -6.37 -24.68
CA VAL A 687 -17.33 -5.79 -24.91
C VAL A 687 -17.20 -4.34 -25.35
N GLU A 688 -18.29 -3.76 -25.84
CA GLU A 688 -18.33 -2.34 -26.26
C GLU A 688 -18.95 -1.42 -25.21
N SER A 689 -19.73 -1.96 -24.25
CA SER A 689 -20.40 -1.21 -23.20
C SER A 689 -20.30 -1.91 -21.84
N ARG A 690 -20.50 -1.15 -20.79
CA ARG A 690 -20.64 -1.70 -19.44
C ARG A 690 -21.58 -0.87 -18.59
N ASN A 691 -22.08 -1.47 -17.51
CA ASN A 691 -22.77 -0.74 -16.45
C ASN A 691 -21.78 0.14 -15.67
N VAL A 692 -22.10 1.42 -15.53
CA VAL A 692 -21.30 2.43 -14.82
C VAL A 692 -22.19 3.13 -13.81
N TYR A 693 -21.72 3.28 -12.58
CA TYR A 693 -22.37 4.09 -11.56
C TYR A 693 -21.94 5.54 -11.67
N LEU A 694 -22.89 6.44 -11.80
CA LEU A 694 -22.71 7.88 -11.90
C LEU A 694 -23.13 8.52 -10.58
N PRO A 695 -22.18 8.85 -9.68
CA PRO A 695 -22.48 9.35 -8.35
C PRO A 695 -22.88 10.83 -8.36
N GLY A 696 -23.54 11.25 -7.25
CA GLY A 696 -23.94 12.62 -7.01
C GLY A 696 -25.23 13.03 -7.70
N ASP A 697 -25.50 14.33 -7.72
CA ASP A 697 -26.75 14.92 -8.23
C ASP A 697 -26.61 15.60 -9.61
N ALA A 698 -25.37 15.81 -10.07
CA ALA A 698 -25.08 16.45 -11.35
C ALA A 698 -24.86 15.42 -12.47
N ASP A 699 -25.16 15.83 -13.70
CA ASP A 699 -24.88 15.01 -14.88
C ASP A 699 -23.39 14.73 -15.07
N TRP A 700 -23.10 13.72 -15.88
CA TRP A 700 -21.76 13.35 -16.34
C TRP A 700 -21.67 13.47 -17.86
N ILE A 701 -20.56 13.97 -18.35
CA ILE A 701 -20.31 14.17 -19.78
C ILE A 701 -19.24 13.17 -20.24
N ASP A 702 -19.56 12.40 -21.27
CA ASP A 702 -18.56 11.54 -21.90
C ASP A 702 -17.46 12.40 -22.54
N TYR A 703 -16.22 12.14 -22.15
CA TYR A 703 -15.05 12.91 -22.58
C TYR A 703 -14.80 12.79 -24.08
N GLN A 704 -15.10 11.64 -24.67
CA GLN A 704 -14.81 11.35 -26.07
C GLN A 704 -15.92 11.82 -27.01
N SER A 705 -17.18 11.59 -26.66
CA SER A 705 -18.34 11.89 -27.52
C SER A 705 -19.09 13.16 -27.15
N GLY A 706 -18.86 13.69 -25.93
CA GLY A 706 -19.64 14.81 -25.39
C GLY A 706 -21.06 14.45 -24.96
N LYS A 707 -21.46 13.19 -25.02
CA LYS A 707 -22.79 12.73 -24.61
C LYS A 707 -22.99 12.91 -23.11
N ARG A 708 -24.21 13.33 -22.72
CA ARG A 708 -24.58 13.60 -21.34
C ARG A 708 -25.34 12.42 -20.75
N TYR A 709 -25.06 12.11 -19.50
CA TYR A 709 -25.69 11.04 -18.72
C TYR A 709 -26.14 11.54 -17.36
N ALA A 710 -27.38 11.24 -16.98
CA ALA A 710 -27.90 11.54 -15.64
C ALA A 710 -27.34 10.58 -14.58
N PRO A 711 -27.30 10.98 -13.29
CA PRO A 711 -26.84 10.15 -12.18
C PRO A 711 -27.50 8.76 -12.07
N GLY A 712 -26.87 7.87 -11.32
CA GLY A 712 -27.28 6.48 -11.09
C GLY A 712 -26.64 5.48 -12.06
N TRP A 713 -27.07 4.24 -12.04
CA TRP A 713 -26.56 3.19 -12.91
C TRP A 713 -26.95 3.43 -14.38
N ARG A 714 -25.98 3.36 -15.28
CA ARG A 714 -26.16 3.53 -16.72
C ARG A 714 -25.36 2.49 -17.50
N ASP A 715 -25.96 1.91 -18.52
CA ASP A 715 -25.21 1.16 -19.53
C ASP A 715 -24.59 2.16 -20.51
N ILE A 716 -23.25 2.26 -20.50
CA ILE A 716 -22.50 3.23 -21.28
C ILE A 716 -21.58 2.50 -22.24
N LYS A 717 -21.74 2.85 -23.53
CA LYS A 717 -20.87 2.39 -24.59
C LYS A 717 -19.59 3.23 -24.63
N ALA A 718 -18.46 2.61 -24.83
CA ALA A 718 -17.20 3.30 -25.09
C ALA A 718 -17.19 3.83 -26.54
N ASP A 719 -17.97 4.90 -26.79
CA ASP A 719 -18.18 5.50 -28.11
C ASP A 719 -17.07 6.50 -28.43
N GLY A 720 -15.88 6.02 -28.76
CA GLY A 720 -14.78 6.90 -29.10
C GLY A 720 -13.57 6.13 -29.63
N ASP A 721 -12.45 6.83 -29.75
CA ASP A 721 -11.19 6.25 -30.20
C ASP A 721 -10.58 5.25 -29.20
N LEU A 722 -10.92 5.42 -27.90
CA LEU A 722 -10.35 4.63 -26.81
C LEU A 722 -11.38 3.64 -26.23
N ARG A 723 -10.97 2.41 -26.02
CA ARG A 723 -11.81 1.35 -25.47
C ARG A 723 -11.93 1.45 -23.94
N CYS A 724 -12.50 2.56 -23.50
CA CYS A 724 -12.73 2.87 -22.09
C CYS A 724 -13.82 3.93 -21.98
N VAL A 725 -14.67 3.83 -20.97
CA VAL A 725 -15.59 4.89 -20.62
C VAL A 725 -14.84 5.93 -19.81
N ILE A 726 -14.78 7.16 -20.31
CA ILE A 726 -14.12 8.30 -19.67
C ILE A 726 -15.14 9.41 -19.53
N LEU A 727 -15.44 9.82 -18.33
CA LEU A 727 -16.47 10.80 -18.01
C LEU A 727 -15.89 12.00 -17.29
N VAL A 728 -16.53 13.15 -17.44
CA VAL A 728 -16.16 14.40 -16.77
C VAL A 728 -17.40 14.95 -16.06
N ARG A 729 -17.22 15.51 -14.86
CA ARG A 729 -18.32 16.15 -14.11
C ARG A 729 -18.95 17.30 -14.91
N ASP A 730 -20.26 17.46 -14.81
CA ASP A 730 -20.94 18.66 -15.31
C ASP A 730 -20.37 19.92 -14.61
N GLY A 731 -20.04 20.91 -15.40
CA GLY A 731 -19.45 22.15 -14.92
C GLY A 731 -17.92 22.15 -14.81
N ALA A 732 -17.25 21.02 -15.05
CA ALA A 732 -15.79 20.94 -14.98
C ALA A 732 -15.10 21.77 -16.07
N VAL A 733 -13.91 22.27 -15.74
CA VAL A 733 -12.99 22.95 -16.67
C VAL A 733 -11.65 22.23 -16.59
N ILE A 734 -11.27 21.53 -17.65
CA ILE A 734 -10.06 20.71 -17.70
C ILE A 734 -9.00 21.40 -18.56
N PRO A 735 -7.82 21.73 -17.98
CA PRO A 735 -6.73 22.31 -18.75
C PRO A 735 -6.03 21.24 -19.61
N HIS A 736 -5.81 21.57 -20.89
CA HIS A 736 -5.10 20.74 -21.85
C HIS A 736 -3.90 21.47 -22.42
N ALA A 737 -2.85 20.71 -22.75
CA ALA A 737 -1.71 21.23 -23.52
C ALA A 737 -1.69 20.64 -24.93
N ALA A 738 -1.03 21.31 -25.85
CA ALA A 738 -0.65 20.69 -27.12
C ALA A 738 0.26 19.49 -26.86
N VAL A 739 0.04 18.40 -27.61
CA VAL A 739 0.82 17.15 -27.41
C VAL A 739 2.28 17.39 -27.74
N ALA A 740 3.15 17.20 -26.76
CA ALA A 740 4.59 17.20 -26.91
C ALA A 740 5.15 15.78 -26.90
N GLN A 741 6.39 15.55 -27.37
CA GLN A 741 7.03 14.22 -27.39
C GLN A 741 7.69 13.84 -26.06
N SER A 742 7.87 14.81 -25.16
CA SER A 742 8.30 14.64 -23.77
C SER A 742 7.72 15.77 -22.92
N THR A 743 7.67 15.59 -21.61
CA THR A 743 7.05 16.54 -20.68
C THR A 743 7.81 17.87 -20.60
N ASP A 744 9.13 17.86 -20.82
CA ASP A 744 10.00 19.05 -20.88
C ASP A 744 9.70 19.96 -22.08
N ARG A 745 8.98 19.45 -23.09
CA ARG A 745 8.60 20.18 -24.31
C ARG A 745 7.15 20.64 -24.33
N ILE A 746 6.43 20.47 -23.24
CA ILE A 746 5.04 20.95 -23.11
C ILE A 746 5.05 22.48 -23.10
N ASP A 747 4.20 23.07 -23.94
CA ASP A 747 3.95 24.51 -23.97
C ASP A 747 2.98 24.90 -22.85
N TRP A 748 3.51 25.32 -21.72
CA TRP A 748 2.74 25.73 -20.55
C TRP A 748 2.16 27.14 -20.66
N ASP A 749 2.51 27.91 -21.67
CA ASP A 749 1.98 29.26 -21.90
C ASP A 749 0.70 29.24 -22.69
N ASN A 750 0.50 28.20 -23.52
CA ASN A 750 -0.66 28.04 -24.37
C ASN A 750 -1.55 26.87 -23.91
N ILE A 751 -2.23 27.04 -22.78
CA ILE A 751 -3.15 26.05 -22.22
C ILE A 751 -4.55 26.23 -22.80
N GLU A 752 -5.11 25.16 -23.38
CA GLU A 752 -6.49 25.09 -23.82
C GLU A 752 -7.38 24.68 -22.64
N TRP A 753 -8.35 25.51 -22.29
CA TRP A 753 -9.33 25.22 -21.26
C TRP A 753 -10.59 24.61 -21.88
N LYS A 754 -10.83 23.33 -21.65
CA LYS A 754 -12.03 22.64 -22.12
C LYS A 754 -13.12 22.69 -21.07
N HIS A 755 -14.26 23.24 -21.46
CA HIS A 755 -15.43 23.39 -20.60
C HIS A 755 -16.43 22.27 -20.87
N TYR A 756 -16.84 21.58 -19.82
CA TYR A 756 -17.79 20.48 -19.91
C TYR A 756 -19.14 20.87 -19.29
N GLY A 757 -20.24 20.46 -19.96
CA GLY A 757 -21.59 20.53 -19.44
C GLY A 757 -22.23 21.91 -19.45
N THR A 758 -23.01 22.23 -18.39
CA THR A 758 -23.90 23.38 -18.35
C THR A 758 -23.16 24.72 -18.42
N PRO A 759 -23.59 25.68 -19.26
CA PRO A 759 -23.03 27.04 -19.27
C PRO A 759 -23.21 27.73 -17.92
N GLY A 760 -22.24 28.53 -17.52
CA GLY A 760 -22.25 29.29 -16.26
C GLY A 760 -20.86 29.77 -15.85
N VAL A 761 -20.76 30.46 -14.73
CA VAL A 761 -19.46 30.82 -14.15
C VAL A 761 -18.75 29.53 -13.72
N LYS A 762 -17.58 29.31 -14.28
CA LYS A 762 -16.77 28.10 -14.04
C LYS A 762 -15.40 28.47 -13.51
N LYS A 763 -14.83 27.57 -12.74
CA LYS A 763 -13.48 27.72 -12.21
C LYS A 763 -12.59 26.60 -12.73
N GLY A 764 -11.44 26.98 -13.27
CA GLY A 764 -10.37 26.07 -13.61
C GLY A 764 -9.23 26.18 -12.61
N LYS A 765 -8.52 25.10 -12.39
CA LYS A 765 -7.31 25.07 -11.56
C LYS A 765 -6.10 24.73 -12.43
N ILE A 766 -4.96 25.32 -12.11
CA ILE A 766 -3.70 24.99 -12.78
C ILE A 766 -2.50 25.15 -11.83
N PHE A 767 -1.60 24.18 -11.89
CA PHE A 767 -0.27 24.24 -11.33
C PHE A 767 0.76 23.95 -12.43
N LYS A 768 1.72 24.86 -12.60
CA LYS A 768 2.74 24.76 -13.65
C LYS A 768 4.13 24.60 -13.01
N PRO A 769 5.12 24.06 -13.73
CA PRO A 769 6.52 24.06 -13.26
C PRO A 769 6.96 25.47 -12.86
N GLY A 770 7.60 25.57 -11.69
CA GLY A 770 8.04 26.83 -11.11
C GLY A 770 7.02 27.59 -10.26
N MET A 771 5.77 27.15 -10.23
CA MET A 771 4.77 27.69 -9.28
C MET A 771 4.94 27.05 -7.90
N THR A 772 4.53 27.78 -6.87
CA THR A 772 4.49 27.28 -5.47
C THR A 772 3.09 26.83 -5.06
N GLU A 773 2.06 27.42 -5.64
CA GLU A 773 0.65 27.21 -5.28
C GLU A 773 -0.22 26.98 -6.53
N ILE A 774 -1.37 26.32 -6.34
CA ILE A 774 -2.35 26.11 -7.39
C ILE A 774 -3.05 27.46 -7.67
N SER A 775 -3.09 27.86 -8.93
CA SER A 775 -3.85 29.02 -9.38
C SER A 775 -5.28 28.65 -9.76
N VAL A 776 -6.23 29.46 -9.37
CA VAL A 776 -7.65 29.33 -9.76
C VAL A 776 -7.98 30.41 -10.79
N VAL A 777 -8.56 30.00 -11.91
CA VAL A 777 -8.99 30.88 -13.02
C VAL A 777 -10.51 30.85 -13.11
N ASP A 778 -11.13 32.02 -13.12
CA ASP A 778 -12.57 32.19 -13.30
C ASP A 778 -12.88 32.40 -14.81
N PHE A 779 -13.96 31.74 -15.31
CA PHE A 779 -14.38 31.79 -16.70
C PHE A 779 -15.85 32.25 -16.84
#